data_62e157b780921ba03917772704f1f9e1
#
_entry.id   62e157b780921ba03917772704f1f9e1
#
_cell.length_a   1.000
_cell.length_b   1.000
_cell.length_c   1.000
_cell.angle_alpha   90.00
_cell.angle_beta   90.00
_cell.angle_gamma   90.00
#
_symmetry.space_group_name_H-M   'P 1'
#
loop_
_entity.id
_entity.type
_entity.pdbx_description
1 polymer ?
#
loop_
_entity_poly.entity_id
_entity_poly.type
_entity_poly.pdbx_seq_one_letter_code
_entity_poly.pdbx_strand_id
1 'polypeptide(L)'
;MKQLFIMVGLLMGLVFSGCEQPKETLSIIPVPLKAEIQGGAFVVNEQTRLWVEAPEVDKQILQEFLAASPLKLAVASEAPEANAIVLKQVAELPGVQSPEAYVLTATSKGVEVRAKTGAGLFYGVQTLLQMAREANKVAFGTITDEPRFEYRGMMLDVSRHFFGLDFVKKQIDAMAYYKLNRLHLHLTDAAGWRIEIKKYPRLTNFAAWRTHDNWKDWWNGERKYVNEGDENAHGGYFTQDQCREIVEYAQKHYITVIPEIEMPSHSEEVTTAYPELSCTHVPYKQADFCVGNEKTFEFLENVLLEVMEIFPSEYIHVGGDEASKQSWKTCPLCQARMKKEGLKDVDELQSYLIERMEKFLNKHGRNLLGWDEILEGGLAPNATVMSWRGTEGGLKAIKGGHRAIMSPGEFCYFDSYQDAPHTQPEAIGGYLPLSKVYSYNPIPESFTPEQAKLMYGVQANLWAEYIPTKEHMEYMIYPRILALAEIAWSADANKNYEDFYGRALKAVEELRAKGYHTFDLKNEVGNRPGADKPVEHLAVGKKVIYADSAKYYPGYTAGGDDALVNGIRGGWTYGDKLWQGFIDKKGIDLTIDLEQVTEIRSVNADFMQICGPGVFMPAQVIVSVSEDGETFTELAKIDHEVVKDDEVTFKTFGWEGEPTKARYVRYQAKYGPKGLNGFLFVDEIVIK
;
A
#
# COMPACT_ATOMS: atom_id res chain seq x y z
N MET A 1 -54.98 19.94 -72.08
CA MET A 1 -53.87 20.82 -72.31
C MET A 1 -53.88 21.89 -71.24
N LYS A 2 -53.32 21.64 -70.08
CA LYS A 2 -52.92 22.63 -69.11
C LYS A 2 -51.86 21.95 -68.22
N GLN A 3 -50.60 22.38 -68.34
CA GLN A 3 -49.47 21.96 -67.51
C GLN A 3 -49.65 22.58 -66.15
N LEU A 4 -49.53 21.77 -65.13
CA LEU A 4 -49.49 22.21 -63.74
C LEU A 4 -48.01 22.12 -63.22
N PHE A 5 -47.38 23.24 -62.97
CA PHE A 5 -46.05 23.32 -62.29
C PHE A 5 -46.22 23.13 -60.80
N ILE A 6 -45.59 22.11 -60.27
CA ILE A 6 -45.45 21.95 -58.82
C ILE A 6 -44.06 22.47 -58.45
N MET A 7 -44.03 23.54 -57.61
CA MET A 7 -42.88 24.14 -57.04
C MET A 7 -42.57 23.40 -55.70
N VAL A 8 -41.50 22.65 -55.67
CA VAL A 8 -40.99 22.02 -54.39
C VAL A 8 -40.07 22.98 -53.77
N GLY A 9 -40.50 23.58 -52.63
CA GLY A 9 -39.66 24.41 -51.79
C GLY A 9 -38.72 23.55 -50.91
N LEU A 10 -37.40 23.65 -51.11
CA LEU A 10 -36.38 23.08 -50.24
C LEU A 10 -36.28 23.91 -48.96
N LEU A 11 -36.78 23.42 -47.82
CA LEU A 11 -36.45 23.93 -46.51
C LEU A 11 -35.07 23.35 -46.10
N MET A 12 -34.00 24.15 -46.17
CA MET A 12 -32.73 23.86 -45.51
C MET A 12 -32.89 24.07 -44.02
N GLY A 13 -33.07 22.99 -43.27
CA GLY A 13 -32.93 22.99 -41.83
C GLY A 13 -31.46 23.12 -41.47
N LEU A 14 -31.06 24.27 -40.93
CA LEU A 14 -29.78 24.46 -40.25
C LEU A 14 -29.78 23.64 -38.93
N VAL A 15 -29.18 22.46 -38.99
CA VAL A 15 -28.82 21.71 -37.79
C VAL A 15 -27.63 22.45 -37.17
N PHE A 16 -27.87 23.25 -36.16
CA PHE A 16 -26.81 23.68 -35.26
C PHE A 16 -26.32 22.44 -34.53
N SER A 17 -25.26 21.82 -35.01
CA SER A 17 -24.41 20.94 -34.19
C SER A 17 -23.77 21.83 -33.16
N GLY A 18 -24.33 21.86 -31.96
CA GLY A 18 -23.62 22.40 -30.79
C GLY A 18 -22.32 21.61 -30.64
N CYS A 19 -21.18 22.20 -30.97
CA CYS A 19 -19.92 21.73 -30.46
C CYS A 19 -20.02 21.82 -28.93
N GLU A 20 -20.25 20.70 -28.28
CA GLU A 20 -19.92 20.58 -26.87
C GLU A 20 -18.42 20.88 -26.78
N GLN A 21 -18.08 22.03 -26.22
CA GLN A 21 -16.69 22.29 -25.82
C GLN A 21 -16.30 21.18 -24.84
N PRO A 22 -15.11 20.58 -25.00
CA PRO A 22 -14.64 19.59 -24.03
C PRO A 22 -14.76 20.22 -22.65
N LYS A 23 -15.49 19.58 -21.74
CA LYS A 23 -15.50 19.96 -20.32
C LYS A 23 -14.04 20.04 -19.89
N GLU A 24 -13.56 21.23 -19.49
CA GLU A 24 -12.27 21.35 -18.85
C GLU A 24 -12.28 20.45 -17.61
N THR A 25 -11.62 19.29 -17.69
CA THR A 25 -11.48 18.39 -16.56
C THR A 25 -10.55 19.04 -15.55
N LEU A 26 -11.07 19.29 -14.34
CA LEU A 26 -10.26 19.80 -13.24
C LEU A 26 -9.18 18.78 -12.91
N SER A 27 -7.93 19.17 -13.01
CA SER A 27 -6.80 18.30 -12.64
C SER A 27 -6.57 18.27 -11.13
N ILE A 28 -7.58 17.97 -10.32
CA ILE A 28 -7.54 17.91 -8.86
C ILE A 28 -7.46 16.46 -8.39
N ILE A 29 -6.59 16.16 -7.45
CA ILE A 29 -6.50 14.88 -6.73
C ILE A 29 -6.57 15.16 -5.22
N PRO A 30 -7.50 14.52 -4.50
CA PRO A 30 -8.61 13.65 -4.95
C PRO A 30 -9.69 14.39 -5.73
N VAL A 31 -10.40 13.68 -6.61
CA VAL A 31 -11.53 14.26 -7.36
C VAL A 31 -12.65 14.66 -6.38
N PRO A 32 -13.18 15.90 -6.45
CA PRO A 32 -14.19 16.37 -5.52
C PRO A 32 -15.55 15.68 -5.74
N LEU A 33 -16.39 15.70 -4.71
CA LEU A 33 -17.74 15.13 -4.75
C LEU A 33 -18.58 15.75 -5.88
N LYS A 34 -18.53 17.07 -6.02
CA LYS A 34 -19.24 17.82 -7.08
C LYS A 34 -18.47 19.06 -7.50
N ALA A 35 -18.34 19.28 -8.80
CA ALA A 35 -17.76 20.49 -9.37
C ALA A 35 -18.66 21.05 -10.47
N GLU A 36 -19.07 22.31 -10.33
CA GLU A 36 -19.87 23.05 -11.29
C GLU A 36 -19.02 24.22 -11.83
N ILE A 37 -18.26 23.96 -12.89
CA ILE A 37 -17.30 24.92 -13.45
C ILE A 37 -17.96 25.73 -14.57
N GLN A 38 -17.65 27.02 -14.60
CA GLN A 38 -18.15 28.01 -15.54
C GLN A 38 -16.99 28.60 -16.36
N GLY A 39 -17.27 29.22 -17.48
CA GLY A 39 -16.25 29.91 -18.27
C GLY A 39 -15.65 31.12 -17.55
N GLY A 40 -14.33 31.28 -17.65
CA GLY A 40 -13.57 32.35 -17.01
C GLY A 40 -12.86 31.90 -15.73
N ALA A 41 -11.98 32.77 -15.22
CA ALA A 41 -11.19 32.48 -14.02
C ALA A 41 -10.90 33.75 -13.22
N PHE A 42 -10.79 33.58 -11.90
CA PHE A 42 -10.19 34.54 -11.00
C PHE A 42 -8.67 34.40 -11.05
N VAL A 43 -7.94 35.48 -11.22
CA VAL A 43 -6.47 35.49 -11.22
C VAL A 43 -5.96 36.03 -9.90
N VAL A 44 -5.31 35.16 -9.12
CA VAL A 44 -4.64 35.56 -7.88
C VAL A 44 -3.39 36.38 -8.24
N ASN A 45 -3.25 37.56 -7.68
CA ASN A 45 -2.15 38.49 -7.93
C ASN A 45 -1.65 39.15 -6.63
N GLU A 46 -0.62 39.99 -6.70
CA GLU A 46 0.00 40.63 -5.53
C GLU A 46 -0.95 41.51 -4.72
N GLN A 47 -2.04 41.99 -5.34
CA GLN A 47 -3.06 42.82 -4.68
C GLN A 47 -4.16 41.96 -4.04
N THR A 48 -4.21 40.65 -4.32
CA THR A 48 -5.18 39.72 -3.71
C THR A 48 -4.93 39.61 -2.21
N ARG A 49 -5.98 39.76 -1.42
CA ARG A 49 -5.91 39.71 0.05
C ARG A 49 -6.57 38.47 0.62
N LEU A 50 -6.01 38.00 1.72
CA LEU A 50 -6.56 36.88 2.51
C LEU A 50 -7.40 37.45 3.65
N TRP A 51 -8.61 36.91 3.80
CA TRP A 51 -9.47 37.17 4.95
C TRP A 51 -9.91 35.83 5.57
N VAL A 52 -9.75 35.67 6.89
CA VAL A 52 -10.11 34.45 7.59
C VAL A 52 -11.05 34.73 8.74
N GLU A 53 -12.26 34.18 8.66
CA GLU A 53 -13.30 34.17 9.71
C GLU A 53 -13.38 32.79 10.33
N ALA A 54 -12.56 32.50 11.33
CA ALA A 54 -12.46 31.22 12.04
C ALA A 54 -12.02 31.47 13.49
N PRO A 55 -12.11 30.46 14.40
CA PRO A 55 -11.48 30.52 15.71
C PRO A 55 -9.99 30.87 15.60
N GLU A 56 -9.46 31.54 16.63
CA GLU A 56 -8.12 32.16 16.52
C GLU A 56 -7.00 31.16 16.18
N VAL A 57 -7.09 29.93 16.71
CA VAL A 57 -6.10 28.87 16.41
C VAL A 57 -6.12 28.50 14.93
N ASP A 58 -7.29 28.19 14.37
CA ASP A 58 -7.44 27.84 12.95
C ASP A 58 -7.09 29.01 12.05
N LYS A 59 -7.49 30.23 12.44
CA LYS A 59 -7.17 31.46 11.72
C LYS A 59 -5.67 31.66 11.60
N GLN A 60 -4.93 31.51 12.69
CA GLN A 60 -3.47 31.65 12.68
C GLN A 60 -2.81 30.60 11.78
N ILE A 61 -3.19 29.31 11.93
CA ILE A 61 -2.67 28.21 11.10
C ILE A 61 -2.90 28.49 9.62
N LEU A 62 -4.13 28.86 9.22
CA LEU A 62 -4.47 29.09 7.82
C LEU A 62 -3.76 30.33 7.24
N GLN A 63 -3.58 31.39 8.04
CA GLN A 63 -2.84 32.58 7.62
C GLN A 63 -1.36 32.26 7.42
N GLU A 64 -0.72 31.60 8.38
CA GLU A 64 0.70 31.18 8.29
C GLU A 64 0.91 30.25 7.08
N PHE A 65 0.02 29.26 6.90
CA PHE A 65 0.10 28.31 5.78
C PHE A 65 0.01 29.02 4.42
N LEU A 66 -0.98 29.89 4.23
CA LEU A 66 -1.17 30.59 2.95
C LEU A 66 -0.11 31.68 2.68
N ALA A 67 0.46 32.31 3.72
CA ALA A 67 1.59 33.21 3.57
C ALA A 67 2.86 32.47 3.09
N ALA A 68 3.07 31.24 3.54
CA ALA A 68 4.18 30.38 3.11
C ALA A 68 3.92 29.68 1.76
N SER A 69 2.67 29.60 1.31
CA SER A 69 2.27 28.91 0.08
C SER A 69 2.78 29.64 -1.18
N PRO A 70 2.74 29.00 -2.36
CA PRO A 70 3.09 29.66 -3.63
C PRO A 70 2.29 30.93 -3.92
N LEU A 71 1.07 31.07 -3.38
CA LEU A 71 0.24 32.27 -3.56
C LEU A 71 0.70 33.49 -2.75
N LYS A 72 1.47 33.27 -1.66
CA LYS A 72 2.07 34.32 -0.80
C LYS A 72 1.09 35.46 -0.42
N LEU A 73 -0.10 35.05 0.04
CA LEU A 73 -1.20 36.00 0.29
C LEU A 73 -0.93 36.87 1.51
N ALA A 74 -1.11 38.17 1.35
CA ALA A 74 -1.10 39.14 2.45
C ALA A 74 -2.48 39.19 3.13
N VAL A 75 -2.49 39.19 4.47
CA VAL A 75 -3.71 39.28 5.28
C VAL A 75 -4.30 40.68 5.19
N ALA A 76 -5.61 40.78 4.98
CA ALA A 76 -6.35 42.02 4.99
C ALA A 76 -6.57 42.53 6.42
N SER A 77 -6.54 43.87 6.62
CA SER A 77 -6.90 44.51 7.90
C SER A 77 -8.41 44.58 8.12
N GLU A 78 -9.19 44.61 7.04
CA GLU A 78 -10.65 44.68 7.03
C GLU A 78 -11.21 43.68 6.00
N ALA A 79 -12.48 43.27 6.13
CA ALA A 79 -13.14 42.40 5.20
C ALA A 79 -13.19 43.00 3.78
N PRO A 80 -12.52 42.38 2.78
CA PRO A 80 -12.43 42.92 1.44
C PRO A 80 -13.72 42.68 0.64
N GLU A 81 -14.12 43.67 -0.16
CA GLU A 81 -15.31 43.56 -1.02
C GLU A 81 -15.04 42.78 -2.33
N ALA A 82 -13.79 42.78 -2.79
CA ALA A 82 -13.35 42.08 -4.01
C ALA A 82 -11.84 41.84 -3.99
N ASN A 83 -11.34 41.09 -5.00
CA ASN A 83 -9.94 40.69 -5.17
C ASN A 83 -9.39 40.01 -3.90
N ALA A 84 -10.13 39.02 -3.40
CA ALA A 84 -9.83 38.38 -2.15
C ALA A 84 -10.02 36.87 -2.20
N ILE A 85 -9.30 36.17 -1.29
CA ILE A 85 -9.56 34.83 -0.88
C ILE A 85 -10.12 34.88 0.55
N VAL A 86 -11.35 34.42 0.71
CA VAL A 86 -12.09 34.46 1.97
C VAL A 86 -12.27 33.07 2.49
N LEU A 87 -11.79 32.79 3.69
CA LEU A 87 -11.99 31.52 4.40
C LEU A 87 -12.98 31.76 5.53
N LYS A 88 -14.11 31.07 5.53
CA LYS A 88 -15.19 31.33 6.48
C LYS A 88 -15.67 30.06 7.15
N GLN A 89 -15.51 29.96 8.47
CA GLN A 89 -16.13 28.91 9.25
C GLN A 89 -17.60 29.21 9.48
N VAL A 90 -18.45 28.22 9.21
CA VAL A 90 -19.92 28.35 9.29
C VAL A 90 -20.50 27.23 10.16
N ALA A 91 -21.63 27.47 10.80
CA ALA A 91 -22.29 26.48 11.63
C ALA A 91 -22.86 25.32 10.81
N GLU A 92 -23.39 25.63 9.63
CA GLU A 92 -24.01 24.64 8.74
C GLU A 92 -23.49 24.78 7.31
N LEU A 93 -23.39 23.63 6.63
CA LEU A 93 -22.98 23.56 5.23
C LEU A 93 -23.94 22.62 4.48
N PRO A 94 -24.91 23.15 3.74
CA PRO A 94 -25.92 22.34 3.07
C PRO A 94 -25.31 21.36 2.05
N GLY A 95 -25.88 20.15 2.00
CA GLY A 95 -25.53 19.15 0.99
C GLY A 95 -24.33 18.24 1.33
N VAL A 96 -23.69 18.46 2.49
CA VAL A 96 -22.57 17.65 2.99
C VAL A 96 -22.69 17.36 4.48
N GLN A 97 -22.15 16.24 4.94
CA GLN A 97 -22.30 15.73 6.30
C GLN A 97 -21.02 15.88 7.13
N SER A 98 -19.88 15.58 6.53
CA SER A 98 -18.60 15.50 7.23
C SER A 98 -18.22 16.83 7.90
N PRO A 99 -17.60 16.81 9.09
CA PRO A 99 -16.98 18.01 9.67
C PRO A 99 -15.81 18.55 8.83
N GLU A 100 -15.21 17.71 8.00
CA GLU A 100 -14.10 18.06 7.09
C GLU A 100 -14.58 18.53 5.70
N ALA A 101 -15.90 18.61 5.49
CA ALA A 101 -16.49 19.10 4.24
C ALA A 101 -16.24 20.59 4.03
N TYR A 102 -16.20 21.00 2.76
CA TYR A 102 -16.11 22.39 2.36
C TYR A 102 -16.91 22.69 1.08
N VAL A 103 -17.20 23.97 0.90
CA VAL A 103 -17.69 24.55 -0.37
C VAL A 103 -16.75 25.66 -0.78
N LEU A 104 -16.13 25.53 -1.96
CA LEU A 104 -15.31 26.55 -2.60
C LEU A 104 -16.09 27.19 -3.74
N THR A 105 -16.22 28.51 -3.72
CA THR A 105 -16.88 29.29 -4.80
C THR A 105 -15.93 30.33 -5.34
N ALA A 106 -15.66 30.29 -6.65
CA ALA A 106 -14.84 31.26 -7.35
C ALA A 106 -15.68 32.11 -8.32
N THR A 107 -15.51 33.40 -8.25
CA THR A 107 -16.20 34.42 -9.07
C THR A 107 -15.24 35.49 -9.53
N SER A 108 -15.70 36.44 -10.35
CA SER A 108 -14.89 37.61 -10.74
C SER A 108 -14.47 38.50 -9.56
N LYS A 109 -15.12 38.38 -8.40
CA LYS A 109 -14.79 39.14 -7.19
C LYS A 109 -13.70 38.48 -6.33
N GLY A 110 -13.51 37.15 -6.42
CA GLY A 110 -12.56 36.39 -5.61
C GLY A 110 -12.98 34.96 -5.41
N VAL A 111 -12.36 34.30 -4.42
CA VAL A 111 -12.65 32.95 -4.02
C VAL A 111 -13.10 32.92 -2.57
N GLU A 112 -14.22 32.25 -2.29
CA GLU A 112 -14.71 31.97 -0.94
C GLU A 112 -14.63 30.48 -0.65
N VAL A 113 -14.07 30.10 0.49
CA VAL A 113 -14.10 28.73 1.03
C VAL A 113 -14.90 28.75 2.33
N ARG A 114 -15.97 27.96 2.39
CA ARG A 114 -16.78 27.76 3.59
C ARG A 114 -16.67 26.33 4.09
N ALA A 115 -16.54 26.14 5.40
CA ALA A 115 -16.48 24.85 6.04
C ALA A 115 -17.00 24.90 7.48
N LYS A 116 -17.29 23.75 8.10
CA LYS A 116 -17.73 23.67 9.50
C LYS A 116 -16.56 23.77 10.48
N THR A 117 -15.36 23.38 10.06
CA THR A 117 -14.15 23.29 10.89
C THR A 117 -12.95 23.90 10.21
N GLY A 118 -11.87 24.15 10.97
CA GLY A 118 -10.58 24.55 10.42
C GLY A 118 -10.02 23.53 9.45
N ALA A 119 -10.18 22.22 9.72
CA ALA A 119 -9.76 21.15 8.81
C ALA A 119 -10.48 21.23 7.46
N GLY A 120 -11.80 21.42 7.45
CA GLY A 120 -12.55 21.61 6.21
C GLY A 120 -12.08 22.83 5.42
N LEU A 121 -11.80 23.97 6.09
CA LEU A 121 -11.20 25.15 5.44
C LEU A 121 -9.84 24.80 4.83
N PHE A 122 -9.00 24.06 5.56
CA PHE A 122 -7.69 23.66 5.09
C PHE A 122 -7.77 22.77 3.83
N TYR A 123 -8.69 21.79 3.78
CA TYR A 123 -8.87 20.96 2.58
C TYR A 123 -9.43 21.74 1.39
N GLY A 124 -10.29 22.75 1.65
CA GLY A 124 -10.70 23.70 0.63
C GLY A 124 -9.53 24.52 0.10
N VAL A 125 -8.59 24.91 0.97
CA VAL A 125 -7.34 25.58 0.58
C VAL A 125 -6.46 24.66 -0.27
N GLN A 126 -6.36 23.36 0.05
CA GLN A 126 -5.59 22.43 -0.80
C GLN A 126 -6.19 22.34 -2.22
N THR A 127 -7.51 22.31 -2.32
CA THR A 127 -8.20 22.36 -3.63
C THR A 127 -7.93 23.68 -4.35
N LEU A 128 -7.99 24.80 -3.65
CA LEU A 128 -7.64 26.12 -4.20
C LEU A 128 -6.20 26.14 -4.76
N LEU A 129 -5.24 25.63 -4.01
CA LEU A 129 -3.84 25.56 -4.45
C LEU A 129 -3.67 24.69 -5.70
N GLN A 130 -4.37 23.56 -5.78
CA GLN A 130 -4.37 22.71 -6.96
C GLN A 130 -5.02 23.40 -8.17
N MET A 131 -6.09 24.18 -7.99
CA MET A 131 -6.70 24.95 -9.07
C MET A 131 -5.78 26.09 -9.55
N ALA A 132 -5.12 26.78 -8.61
CA ALA A 132 -4.30 27.96 -8.89
C ALA A 132 -2.89 27.65 -9.44
N ARG A 133 -2.48 26.37 -9.51
CA ARG A 133 -1.13 25.98 -9.90
C ARG A 133 -0.70 26.44 -11.29
N GLU A 134 -1.64 26.55 -12.23
CA GLU A 134 -1.39 27.06 -13.56
C GLU A 134 -1.68 28.56 -13.64
N ALA A 135 -0.62 29.36 -13.67
CA ALA A 135 -0.70 30.82 -13.81
C ALA A 135 -1.56 31.54 -12.75
N ASN A 136 -1.69 30.97 -11.54
CA ASN A 136 -2.51 31.49 -10.45
C ASN A 136 -3.99 31.71 -10.82
N LYS A 137 -4.52 30.89 -11.73
CA LYS A 137 -5.90 30.97 -12.23
C LYS A 137 -6.79 29.98 -11.50
N VAL A 138 -7.89 30.47 -10.93
CA VAL A 138 -8.95 29.69 -10.32
C VAL A 138 -10.19 29.78 -11.18
N ALA A 139 -10.58 28.69 -11.85
CA ALA A 139 -11.76 28.65 -12.70
C ALA A 139 -13.02 29.08 -11.92
N PHE A 140 -13.90 29.86 -12.55
CA PHE A 140 -15.17 30.21 -11.93
C PHE A 140 -16.06 29.01 -11.72
N GLY A 141 -16.81 29.02 -10.63
CA GLY A 141 -17.74 27.96 -10.31
C GLY A 141 -17.80 27.62 -8.84
N THR A 142 -18.42 26.47 -8.56
CA THR A 142 -18.58 25.97 -7.18
C THR A 142 -18.12 24.53 -7.10
N ILE A 143 -17.29 24.23 -6.10
CA ILE A 143 -16.89 22.88 -5.71
C ILE A 143 -17.49 22.60 -4.35
N THR A 144 -18.26 21.52 -4.24
CA THR A 144 -18.80 20.96 -2.99
C THR A 144 -18.12 19.62 -2.75
N ASP A 145 -17.51 19.45 -1.59
CA ASP A 145 -16.64 18.31 -1.35
C ASP A 145 -16.63 17.85 0.12
N GLU A 146 -16.47 16.56 0.31
CA GLU A 146 -16.29 15.93 1.61
C GLU A 146 -15.59 14.57 1.49
N PRO A 147 -14.85 14.13 2.53
CA PRO A 147 -14.18 12.84 2.50
C PRO A 147 -15.16 11.68 2.65
N ARG A 148 -14.85 10.56 1.96
CA ARG A 148 -15.54 9.29 2.10
C ARG A 148 -15.25 8.60 3.45
N PHE A 149 -14.01 8.71 3.93
CA PHE A 149 -13.55 8.11 5.18
C PHE A 149 -12.92 9.13 6.13
N GLU A 150 -13.12 8.92 7.44
CA GLU A 150 -12.51 9.74 8.49
C GLU A 150 -11.00 9.48 8.63
N TYR A 151 -10.56 8.23 8.42
CA TYR A 151 -9.16 7.83 8.49
C TYR A 151 -8.57 7.66 7.07
N ARG A 152 -7.58 8.45 6.74
CA ARG A 152 -6.88 8.44 5.44
C ARG A 152 -5.39 8.43 5.71
N GLY A 153 -4.82 7.21 5.78
CA GLY A 153 -3.51 6.97 6.38
C GLY A 153 -2.39 6.68 5.41
N MET A 154 -1.18 7.01 5.86
CA MET A 154 0.08 6.52 5.33
C MET A 154 0.98 6.13 6.50
N MET A 155 1.50 4.90 6.49
CA MET A 155 2.51 4.44 7.43
C MET A 155 3.90 4.61 6.83
N LEU A 156 4.84 5.08 7.62
CA LEU A 156 6.27 5.10 7.32
C LEU A 156 7.01 4.20 8.31
N ASP A 157 7.66 3.18 7.78
CA ASP A 157 8.61 2.37 8.54
C ASP A 157 9.94 3.13 8.65
N VAL A 158 10.20 3.67 9.82
CA VAL A 158 11.47 4.34 10.17
C VAL A 158 12.40 3.42 10.96
N SER A 159 11.96 2.17 11.21
CA SER A 159 12.72 1.18 11.96
C SER A 159 13.72 0.44 11.08
N ARG A 160 13.27 -0.18 9.96
CA ARG A 160 14.16 -0.95 9.09
C ARG A 160 15.25 -0.08 8.47
N HIS A 161 14.89 1.14 8.06
CA HIS A 161 15.83 2.21 7.73
C HIS A 161 15.38 3.52 8.37
N PHE A 162 16.30 4.27 8.98
CA PHE A 162 15.96 5.49 9.69
C PHE A 162 15.91 6.69 8.73
N PHE A 163 14.74 7.30 8.63
CA PHE A 163 14.52 8.53 7.87
C PHE A 163 14.34 9.68 8.87
N GLY A 164 15.24 10.65 8.83
CA GLY A 164 15.25 11.75 9.80
C GLY A 164 14.08 12.74 9.67
N LEU A 165 14.07 13.71 10.59
CA LEU A 165 13.01 14.70 10.79
C LEU A 165 12.57 15.42 9.49
N ASP A 166 13.52 15.90 8.68
CA ASP A 166 13.21 16.68 7.48
C ASP A 166 12.46 15.84 6.44
N PHE A 167 12.78 14.54 6.33
CA PHE A 167 12.06 13.64 5.44
C PHE A 167 10.62 13.44 5.88
N VAL A 168 10.39 13.23 7.17
CA VAL A 168 9.03 13.05 7.72
C VAL A 168 8.20 14.32 7.47
N LYS A 169 8.75 15.52 7.71
CA LYS A 169 8.07 16.78 7.41
C LYS A 169 7.75 16.94 5.93
N LYS A 170 8.68 16.60 5.04
CA LYS A 170 8.44 16.63 3.60
C LYS A 170 7.27 15.72 3.20
N GLN A 171 7.13 14.54 3.82
CA GLN A 171 5.99 13.66 3.55
C GLN A 171 4.68 14.23 4.12
N ILE A 172 4.71 14.91 5.28
CA ILE A 172 3.55 15.61 5.83
C ILE A 172 3.02 16.66 4.84
N ASP A 173 3.90 17.43 4.19
CA ASP A 173 3.51 18.43 3.17
C ASP A 173 2.74 17.80 2.01
N ALA A 174 3.23 16.68 1.48
CA ALA A 174 2.56 15.97 0.39
C ALA A 174 1.25 15.31 0.85
N MET A 175 1.24 14.69 2.04
CA MET A 175 0.03 14.12 2.63
C MET A 175 -1.07 15.18 2.75
N ALA A 176 -0.74 16.36 3.26
CA ALA A 176 -1.66 17.49 3.40
C ALA A 176 -2.21 17.94 2.04
N TYR A 177 -1.34 18.09 1.04
CA TYR A 177 -1.71 18.53 -0.31
C TYR A 177 -2.72 17.59 -0.99
N TYR A 178 -2.61 16.27 -0.72
CA TYR A 178 -3.52 15.24 -1.20
C TYR A 178 -4.58 14.80 -0.18
N LYS A 179 -4.80 15.59 0.87
CA LYS A 179 -5.88 15.42 1.87
C LYS A 179 -5.82 14.13 2.69
N LEU A 180 -4.64 13.53 2.85
CA LEU A 180 -4.41 12.50 3.86
C LEU A 180 -4.32 13.15 5.24
N ASN A 181 -4.77 12.45 6.31
CA ASN A 181 -4.87 13.05 7.64
C ASN A 181 -4.33 12.18 8.79
N ARG A 182 -3.74 11.02 8.49
CA ARG A 182 -3.12 10.14 9.49
C ARG A 182 -1.72 9.73 9.03
N LEU A 183 -0.71 10.17 9.76
CA LEU A 183 0.65 9.67 9.63
C LEU A 183 0.89 8.61 10.69
N HIS A 184 1.01 7.36 10.30
CA HIS A 184 1.37 6.26 11.17
C HIS A 184 2.89 6.10 11.13
N LEU A 185 3.58 6.26 12.27
CA LEU A 185 5.01 6.05 12.41
C LEU A 185 5.27 4.68 13.04
N HIS A 186 5.84 3.78 12.27
CA HIS A 186 6.34 2.50 12.75
C HIS A 186 7.71 2.71 13.36
N LEU A 187 7.71 2.97 14.70
CA LEU A 187 8.87 3.48 15.44
C LEU A 187 9.77 2.39 15.98
N THR A 188 9.31 1.15 16.07
CA THR A 188 10.03 0.06 16.72
C THR A 188 9.87 -1.24 15.97
N ASP A 189 10.95 -1.94 15.71
CA ASP A 189 11.03 -3.27 15.13
C ASP A 189 12.44 -3.83 15.32
N ALA A 190 12.62 -5.10 15.05
CA ALA A 190 13.90 -5.80 15.21
C ALA A 190 15.12 -5.08 14.62
N ALA A 191 14.95 -4.28 13.58
CA ALA A 191 16.04 -3.53 12.94
C ALA A 191 16.50 -2.30 13.72
N GLY A 192 15.67 -1.77 14.63
CA GLY A 192 16.04 -0.67 15.48
C GLY A 192 14.87 0.05 16.16
N TRP A 193 15.11 0.47 17.37
CA TRP A 193 14.23 1.31 18.18
C TRP A 193 14.42 2.80 17.84
N ARG A 194 13.36 3.54 17.49
CA ARG A 194 13.49 4.87 16.89
C ARG A 194 12.93 6.03 17.70
N ILE A 195 12.57 5.84 18.96
CA ILE A 195 12.07 6.90 19.83
C ILE A 195 12.79 6.94 21.17
N GLU A 196 13.21 8.12 21.62
CA GLU A 196 13.81 8.30 22.94
C GLU A 196 12.81 8.00 24.06
N ILE A 197 13.17 7.04 24.94
CA ILE A 197 12.47 6.74 26.19
C ILE A 197 13.46 6.99 27.34
N LYS A 198 13.26 8.06 28.07
CA LYS A 198 14.22 8.50 29.10
C LYS A 198 14.43 7.47 30.19
N LYS A 199 13.37 6.72 30.55
CA LYS A 199 13.44 5.66 31.55
C LYS A 199 14.29 4.48 31.09
N TYR A 200 14.42 4.24 29.81
CA TYR A 200 15.13 3.10 29.23
C TYR A 200 16.19 3.50 28.20
N PRO A 201 17.31 4.10 28.64
CA PRO A 201 18.29 4.71 27.72
C PRO A 201 18.98 3.72 26.77
N ARG A 202 19.02 2.42 27.10
CA ARG A 202 19.57 1.41 26.19
C ARG A 202 18.74 1.21 24.92
N LEU A 203 17.50 1.67 24.89
CA LEU A 203 16.67 1.65 23.67
C LEU A 203 17.26 2.54 22.57
N THR A 204 17.88 3.66 22.94
CA THR A 204 18.44 4.61 21.96
C THR A 204 19.96 4.57 21.87
N ASN A 205 20.69 4.34 22.98
CA ASN A 205 22.14 4.28 22.91
C ASN A 205 22.71 2.91 22.48
N PHE A 206 21.84 1.89 22.30
CA PHE A 206 22.23 0.55 21.84
C PHE A 206 21.21 -0.02 20.83
N ALA A 207 19.93 -0.17 21.17
CA ALA A 207 18.95 -0.84 20.34
C ALA A 207 18.55 -0.05 19.06
N ALA A 208 18.95 1.22 18.95
CA ALA A 208 18.77 2.05 17.76
C ALA A 208 19.89 1.89 16.72
N TRP A 209 20.95 1.13 17.02
CA TRP A 209 22.16 1.06 16.22
C TRP A 209 22.53 -0.39 15.86
N ARG A 210 22.93 -0.62 14.62
CA ARG A 210 23.29 -1.94 14.10
C ARG A 210 24.56 -1.89 13.26
N THR A 211 25.15 -3.07 12.99
CA THR A 211 26.46 -3.20 12.31
C THR A 211 26.42 -2.92 10.79
N HIS A 212 25.27 -2.90 10.16
CA HIS A 212 25.14 -2.71 8.71
C HIS A 212 24.16 -1.59 8.40
N ASP A 213 24.47 -0.77 7.40
CA ASP A 213 23.58 0.28 6.91
C ASP A 213 22.33 -0.32 6.26
N ASN A 214 22.51 -1.28 5.37
CA ASN A 214 21.43 -1.96 4.67
C ASN A 214 20.80 -3.04 5.56
N TRP A 215 19.45 -3.07 5.62
CA TRP A 215 18.70 -4.06 6.42
C TRP A 215 18.96 -5.49 5.95
N LYS A 216 18.99 -5.75 4.63
CA LYS A 216 19.19 -7.09 4.04
C LYS A 216 20.54 -7.69 4.45
N ASP A 217 21.60 -6.89 4.45
CA ASP A 217 22.92 -7.31 4.87
C ASP A 217 22.99 -7.61 6.36
N TRP A 218 22.35 -6.78 7.18
CA TRP A 218 22.24 -7.00 8.61
C TRP A 218 21.39 -8.26 8.92
N TRP A 219 20.22 -8.42 8.27
CA TRP A 219 19.31 -9.54 8.49
C TRP A 219 19.91 -10.89 8.10
N ASN A 220 20.62 -10.95 6.96
CA ASN A 220 21.29 -12.17 6.48
C ASN A 220 22.67 -12.39 7.11
N GLY A 221 23.20 -11.41 7.83
CA GLY A 221 24.47 -11.45 8.53
C GLY A 221 24.35 -11.93 9.97
N GLU A 222 25.12 -11.30 10.85
CA GLU A 222 25.16 -11.66 12.28
C GLU A 222 24.03 -11.02 13.11
N ARG A 223 23.27 -10.11 12.56
CA ARG A 223 22.14 -9.38 13.18
C ARG A 223 22.52 -8.66 14.48
N LYS A 224 23.73 -8.09 14.56
CA LYS A 224 24.25 -7.47 15.78
C LYS A 224 23.81 -6.03 15.93
N TYR A 225 23.48 -5.67 17.18
CA TYR A 225 23.38 -4.29 17.64
C TYR A 225 24.71 -3.82 18.22
N VAL A 226 24.94 -2.51 18.14
CA VAL A 226 26.16 -1.83 18.62
C VAL A 226 25.78 -0.58 19.42
N ASN A 227 26.73 0.02 20.15
CA ASN A 227 26.42 1.25 20.85
C ASN A 227 26.49 2.45 19.92
N GLU A 228 25.76 3.49 20.28
CA GLU A 228 25.88 4.80 19.63
C GLU A 228 27.33 5.29 19.65
N GLY A 229 27.84 5.69 18.48
CA GLY A 229 29.22 6.17 18.31
C GLY A 229 30.25 5.09 18.06
N ASP A 230 29.92 3.81 18.05
CA ASP A 230 30.80 2.75 17.58
C ASP A 230 31.14 2.95 16.10
N GLU A 231 32.33 2.56 15.63
CA GLU A 231 32.83 2.82 14.27
C GLU A 231 31.91 2.30 13.16
N ASN A 232 31.20 1.21 13.41
CA ASN A 232 30.27 0.57 12.47
C ASN A 232 28.80 0.75 12.89
N ALA A 233 28.47 1.82 13.62
CA ALA A 233 27.11 2.06 14.05
C ALA A 233 26.28 2.73 12.96
N HIS A 234 25.27 2.03 12.44
CA HIS A 234 24.29 2.54 11.49
C HIS A 234 22.90 2.55 12.14
N GLY A 235 22.21 3.65 12.04
CA GLY A 235 20.89 3.81 12.65
C GLY A 235 20.56 5.25 12.96
N GLY A 236 19.80 5.43 14.04
CA GLY A 236 19.34 6.72 14.50
C GLY A 236 18.02 6.60 15.25
N TYR A 237 17.60 7.68 15.87
CA TYR A 237 16.32 7.77 16.56
C TYR A 237 15.86 9.22 16.62
N PHE A 238 14.58 9.40 16.92
CA PHE A 238 14.04 10.72 17.24
C PHE A 238 14.15 10.97 18.75
N THR A 239 14.69 12.12 19.12
CA THR A 239 14.56 12.61 20.49
C THR A 239 13.10 12.94 20.78
N GLN A 240 12.71 13.00 22.05
CA GLN A 240 11.34 13.41 22.41
C GLN A 240 11.00 14.80 21.87
N ASP A 241 11.96 15.71 21.80
CA ASP A 241 11.73 17.04 21.24
C ASP A 241 11.53 17.02 19.74
N GLN A 242 12.26 16.17 19.01
CA GLN A 242 12.01 15.95 17.59
C GLN A 242 10.65 15.30 17.32
N CYS A 243 10.21 14.36 18.17
CA CYS A 243 8.86 13.81 18.07
C CYS A 243 7.79 14.87 18.30
N ARG A 244 7.96 15.77 19.30
CA ARG A 244 7.05 16.90 19.50
C ARG A 244 7.04 17.83 18.30
N GLU A 245 8.19 18.11 17.71
CA GLU A 245 8.31 18.92 16.51
C GLU A 245 7.58 18.31 15.31
N ILE A 246 7.65 16.98 15.11
CA ILE A 246 6.86 16.26 14.10
C ILE A 246 5.36 16.43 14.38
N VAL A 247 4.93 16.24 15.62
CA VAL A 247 3.52 16.36 16.02
C VAL A 247 3.00 17.77 15.79
N GLU A 248 3.72 18.81 16.22
CA GLU A 248 3.35 20.21 16.03
C GLU A 248 3.29 20.59 14.54
N TYR A 249 4.25 20.10 13.75
CA TYR A 249 4.27 20.33 12.31
C TYR A 249 3.07 19.67 11.63
N ALA A 250 2.77 18.43 11.99
CA ALA A 250 1.61 17.70 11.46
C ALA A 250 0.28 18.36 11.85
N GLN A 251 0.15 18.84 13.09
CA GLN A 251 -1.05 19.55 13.56
C GLN A 251 -1.34 20.81 12.74
N LYS A 252 -0.31 21.57 12.36
CA LYS A 252 -0.44 22.74 11.45
C LYS A 252 -0.90 22.35 10.04
N HIS A 253 -0.84 21.07 9.70
CA HIS A 253 -1.31 20.50 8.44
C HIS A 253 -2.58 19.65 8.62
N TYR A 254 -3.24 19.74 9.78
CA TYR A 254 -4.42 18.93 10.16
C TYR A 254 -4.20 17.42 10.03
N ILE A 255 -2.96 16.97 10.28
CA ILE A 255 -2.56 15.56 10.29
C ILE A 255 -2.31 15.12 11.73
N THR A 256 -2.88 13.97 12.10
CA THR A 256 -2.60 13.32 13.37
C THR A 256 -1.49 12.28 13.18
N VAL A 257 -0.46 12.33 14.04
CA VAL A 257 0.61 11.34 14.06
C VAL A 257 0.21 10.21 15.03
N ILE A 258 0.16 8.97 14.53
CA ILE A 258 -0.14 7.77 15.30
C ILE A 258 1.18 7.02 15.52
N PRO A 259 1.67 6.92 16.76
CA PRO A 259 2.87 6.15 17.05
C PRO A 259 2.53 4.66 17.15
N GLU A 260 3.42 3.81 16.64
CA GLU A 260 3.39 2.37 16.86
C GLU A 260 4.57 1.94 17.74
N ILE A 261 4.24 1.14 18.75
CA ILE A 261 5.18 0.45 19.64
C ILE A 261 4.85 -1.03 19.59
N GLU A 262 5.73 -1.80 19.02
CA GLU A 262 5.54 -3.22 18.78
C GLU A 262 5.46 -4.04 20.07
N MET A 263 4.45 -4.89 20.13
CA MET A 263 4.24 -5.93 21.13
C MET A 263 3.21 -6.96 20.66
N PRO A 264 3.35 -8.25 20.92
CA PRO A 264 4.43 -8.89 21.70
C PRO A 264 5.69 -9.24 20.93
N SER A 265 5.66 -9.17 19.57
CA SER A 265 6.77 -9.55 18.69
C SER A 265 7.48 -8.33 18.10
N HIS A 266 8.29 -8.56 17.06
CA HIS A 266 9.11 -7.53 16.40
C HIS A 266 10.00 -6.72 17.37
N SER A 267 10.35 -7.31 18.53
CA SER A 267 11.01 -6.64 19.66
C SER A 267 12.37 -7.24 19.98
N GLU A 268 13.09 -7.81 18.99
CA GLU A 268 14.42 -8.42 19.19
C GLU A 268 15.44 -7.39 19.71
N GLU A 269 15.34 -6.14 19.24
CA GLU A 269 16.18 -5.03 19.70
C GLU A 269 15.98 -4.74 21.19
N VAL A 270 14.73 -4.79 21.67
CA VAL A 270 14.39 -4.63 23.08
C VAL A 270 14.85 -5.83 23.91
N THR A 271 14.51 -7.04 23.48
CA THR A 271 14.86 -8.27 24.21
C THR A 271 16.36 -8.55 24.19
N THR A 272 17.11 -7.94 23.28
CA THR A 272 18.57 -7.94 23.28
C THR A 272 19.13 -6.89 24.23
N ALA A 273 18.55 -5.68 24.28
CA ALA A 273 18.97 -4.63 25.21
C ALA A 273 18.58 -4.94 26.66
N TYR A 274 17.43 -5.57 26.88
CA TYR A 274 16.84 -5.93 28.19
C TYR A 274 16.41 -7.41 28.18
N PRO A 275 17.37 -8.36 28.27
CA PRO A 275 17.09 -9.79 28.09
C PRO A 275 16.09 -10.37 29.11
N GLU A 276 15.98 -9.76 30.28
CA GLU A 276 15.02 -10.14 31.32
C GLU A 276 13.54 -10.01 30.88
N LEU A 277 13.26 -9.32 29.76
CA LEU A 277 11.92 -9.18 29.21
C LEU A 277 11.54 -10.34 28.27
N SER A 278 12.50 -11.20 27.90
CA SER A 278 12.26 -12.41 27.09
C SER A 278 12.09 -13.65 27.97
N CYS A 279 11.50 -14.71 27.42
CA CYS A 279 11.36 -15.99 28.10
C CYS A 279 12.70 -16.68 28.33
N THR A 280 13.67 -16.45 27.47
CA THR A 280 14.99 -17.08 27.50
C THR A 280 15.97 -16.37 28.42
N HIS A 281 15.76 -15.09 28.71
CA HIS A 281 16.67 -14.18 29.39
C HIS A 281 18.06 -14.09 28.73
N VAL A 282 18.14 -14.43 27.42
CA VAL A 282 19.41 -14.44 26.67
C VAL A 282 19.26 -13.53 25.46
N PRO A 283 20.18 -12.56 25.26
CA PRO A 283 20.18 -11.68 24.07
C PRO A 283 20.19 -12.48 22.75
N TYR A 284 19.57 -11.96 21.71
CA TYR A 284 19.53 -12.53 20.36
C TYR A 284 18.84 -13.90 20.24
N LYS A 285 18.02 -14.29 21.22
CA LYS A 285 17.38 -15.63 21.23
C LYS A 285 15.88 -15.60 21.01
N GLN A 286 15.27 -14.43 21.12
CA GLN A 286 13.82 -14.31 21.05
C GLN A 286 13.43 -12.88 20.69
N ALA A 287 12.49 -12.75 19.75
CA ALA A 287 11.89 -11.49 19.35
C ALA A 287 10.59 -11.17 20.13
N ASP A 288 9.96 -12.18 20.75
CA ASP A 288 8.73 -12.00 21.50
C ASP A 288 9.01 -11.66 22.97
N PHE A 289 8.22 -10.75 23.53
CA PHE A 289 8.21 -10.51 24.98
C PHE A 289 7.73 -11.74 25.78
N CYS A 290 8.18 -11.89 27.02
CA CYS A 290 7.65 -12.87 27.96
C CYS A 290 6.35 -12.35 28.60
N VAL A 291 5.20 -12.81 28.10
CA VAL A 291 3.88 -12.37 28.61
C VAL A 291 3.58 -12.89 30.01
N GLY A 292 4.30 -13.93 30.48
CA GLY A 292 4.21 -14.42 31.85
C GLY A 292 4.90 -13.50 32.88
N ASN A 293 5.81 -12.62 32.45
CA ASN A 293 6.64 -11.79 33.30
C ASN A 293 5.99 -10.41 33.57
N GLU A 294 5.76 -10.04 34.83
CA GLU A 294 5.22 -8.73 35.18
C GLU A 294 6.15 -7.56 34.78
N LYS A 295 7.47 -7.78 34.73
CA LYS A 295 8.41 -6.76 34.24
C LYS A 295 8.15 -6.35 32.79
N THR A 296 7.65 -7.25 31.96
CA THR A 296 7.23 -6.92 30.60
C THR A 296 6.13 -5.87 30.60
N PHE A 297 5.11 -6.05 31.43
CA PHE A 297 4.02 -5.08 31.55
C PHE A 297 4.50 -3.75 32.15
N GLU A 298 5.33 -3.80 33.17
CA GLU A 298 5.93 -2.59 33.74
C GLU A 298 6.74 -1.82 32.68
N PHE A 299 7.52 -2.52 31.86
CA PHE A 299 8.27 -1.92 30.76
C PHE A 299 7.34 -1.27 29.74
N LEU A 300 6.38 -2.01 29.21
CA LEU A 300 5.45 -1.54 28.18
C LEU A 300 4.60 -0.36 28.69
N GLU A 301 4.07 -0.44 29.90
CA GLU A 301 3.29 0.64 30.52
C GLU A 301 4.14 1.92 30.69
N ASN A 302 5.41 1.80 31.11
CA ASN A 302 6.31 2.95 31.22
C ASN A 302 6.65 3.58 29.86
N VAL A 303 6.89 2.75 28.83
CA VAL A 303 7.13 3.24 27.46
C VAL A 303 5.89 3.98 26.95
N LEU A 304 4.71 3.39 27.10
CA LEU A 304 3.46 3.99 26.62
C LEU A 304 3.14 5.30 27.36
N LEU A 305 3.51 5.46 28.64
CA LEU A 305 3.36 6.74 29.35
C LEU A 305 4.17 7.85 28.68
N GLU A 306 5.45 7.63 28.40
CA GLU A 306 6.28 8.63 27.72
C GLU A 306 5.79 8.92 26.30
N VAL A 307 5.34 7.87 25.57
CA VAL A 307 4.75 8.02 24.22
C VAL A 307 3.48 8.87 24.25
N MET A 308 2.58 8.63 25.21
CA MET A 308 1.34 9.41 25.34
C MET A 308 1.54 10.86 25.76
N GLU A 309 2.65 11.19 26.44
CA GLU A 309 3.03 12.59 26.74
C GLU A 309 3.48 13.36 25.49
N ILE A 310 3.98 12.64 24.47
CA ILE A 310 4.50 13.23 23.23
C ILE A 310 3.40 13.30 22.16
N PHE A 311 2.64 12.20 22.00
CA PHE A 311 1.65 12.05 20.92
C PHE A 311 0.23 12.22 21.47
N PRO A 312 -0.48 13.30 21.10
CA PRO A 312 -1.85 13.56 21.55
C PRO A 312 -2.90 12.73 20.79
N SER A 313 -2.47 11.81 19.93
CA SER A 313 -3.35 10.94 19.17
C SER A 313 -4.35 10.19 20.03
N GLU A 314 -5.60 10.11 19.58
CA GLU A 314 -6.63 9.27 20.20
C GLU A 314 -6.20 7.78 20.21
N TYR A 315 -5.50 7.36 19.16
CA TYR A 315 -5.03 5.98 18.99
C TYR A 315 -3.53 5.84 19.25
N ILE A 316 -3.19 4.75 19.93
CA ILE A 316 -1.82 4.22 20.00
C ILE A 316 -1.84 2.85 19.32
N HIS A 317 -0.98 2.66 18.34
CA HIS A 317 -0.82 1.37 17.66
C HIS A 317 0.16 0.50 18.46
N VAL A 318 -0.24 -0.75 18.71
CA VAL A 318 0.54 -1.68 19.55
C VAL A 318 1.11 -2.86 18.76
N GLY A 319 1.07 -2.80 17.42
CA GLY A 319 1.47 -3.92 16.57
C GLY A 319 0.52 -5.11 16.74
N GLY A 320 1.02 -6.20 17.28
CA GLY A 320 0.26 -7.42 17.56
C GLY A 320 0.53 -8.56 16.60
N ASP A 321 1.29 -8.29 15.54
CA ASP A 321 1.55 -9.15 14.42
C ASP A 321 2.70 -10.12 14.63
N GLU A 322 2.64 -11.21 13.88
CA GLU A 322 3.67 -12.21 13.63
C GLU A 322 4.36 -12.81 14.89
N ALA A 323 3.71 -12.78 16.05
CA ALA A 323 4.27 -13.38 17.25
C ALA A 323 4.51 -14.88 17.05
N SER A 324 5.76 -15.31 17.24
CA SER A 324 6.14 -16.72 17.14
C SER A 324 5.44 -17.60 18.18
N LYS A 325 5.25 -17.09 19.39
CA LYS A 325 4.59 -17.75 20.54
C LYS A 325 5.25 -19.10 20.96
N GLN A 326 6.33 -19.54 20.28
CA GLN A 326 6.92 -20.85 20.55
C GLN A 326 7.54 -20.92 21.96
N SER A 327 8.24 -19.87 22.38
CA SER A 327 8.85 -19.81 23.70
C SER A 327 7.80 -19.82 24.83
N TRP A 328 6.61 -19.29 24.60
CA TRP A 328 5.53 -19.26 25.59
C TRP A 328 5.02 -20.66 25.95
N LYS A 329 5.06 -21.61 24.99
CA LYS A 329 4.60 -23.00 25.19
C LYS A 329 5.40 -23.73 26.27
N THR A 330 6.65 -23.34 26.50
CA THR A 330 7.56 -24.00 27.43
C THR A 330 8.05 -23.10 28.57
N CYS A 331 7.84 -21.79 28.49
CA CYS A 331 8.24 -20.83 29.51
C CYS A 331 7.44 -21.02 30.81
N PRO A 332 8.09 -21.29 31.96
CA PRO A 332 7.40 -21.50 33.23
C PRO A 332 6.51 -20.30 33.64
N LEU A 333 6.95 -19.07 33.37
CA LEU A 333 6.20 -17.85 33.71
C LEU A 333 4.94 -17.73 32.83
N CYS A 334 5.06 -17.96 31.52
CA CYS A 334 3.92 -17.93 30.60
C CYS A 334 2.91 -19.04 30.95
N GLN A 335 3.36 -20.24 31.24
CA GLN A 335 2.50 -21.35 31.65
C GLN A 335 1.81 -21.09 33.00
N ALA A 336 2.52 -20.48 33.96
CA ALA A 336 1.93 -20.07 35.25
C ALA A 336 0.86 -18.99 35.04
N ARG A 337 1.12 -18.03 34.15
CA ARG A 337 0.16 -16.97 33.77
C ARG A 337 -1.09 -17.59 33.17
N MET A 338 -0.93 -18.45 32.14
CA MET A 338 -2.05 -19.12 31.49
C MET A 338 -2.92 -19.89 32.51
N LYS A 339 -2.28 -20.64 33.41
CA LYS A 339 -3.00 -21.36 34.48
C LYS A 339 -3.75 -20.43 35.42
N LYS A 340 -3.10 -19.32 35.83
CA LYS A 340 -3.67 -18.35 36.76
C LYS A 340 -4.90 -17.65 36.18
N GLU A 341 -4.82 -17.23 34.93
CA GLU A 341 -5.86 -16.47 34.24
C GLU A 341 -6.90 -17.40 33.52
N GLY A 342 -6.69 -18.72 33.55
CA GLY A 342 -7.59 -19.69 32.94
C GLY A 342 -7.55 -19.74 31.40
N LEU A 343 -6.41 -19.34 30.80
CA LEU A 343 -6.21 -19.28 29.36
C LEU A 343 -5.91 -20.68 28.82
N LYS A 344 -6.52 -21.02 27.66
CA LYS A 344 -6.45 -22.36 27.07
C LYS A 344 -5.17 -22.61 26.29
N ASP A 345 -4.68 -21.58 25.57
CA ASP A 345 -3.55 -21.68 24.66
C ASP A 345 -2.76 -20.35 24.59
N VAL A 346 -1.73 -20.33 23.76
CA VAL A 346 -0.85 -19.16 23.59
C VAL A 346 -1.51 -18.02 22.81
N ASP A 347 -2.57 -18.29 22.05
CA ASP A 347 -3.33 -17.24 21.35
C ASP A 347 -4.19 -16.47 22.37
N GLU A 348 -4.82 -17.16 23.33
CA GLU A 348 -5.48 -16.50 24.45
C GLU A 348 -4.48 -15.75 25.37
N LEU A 349 -3.21 -16.20 25.45
CA LEU A 349 -2.18 -15.48 26.16
C LEU A 349 -1.80 -14.17 25.45
N GLN A 350 -1.74 -14.15 24.13
CA GLN A 350 -1.58 -12.91 23.36
C GLN A 350 -2.77 -11.98 23.58
N SER A 351 -3.99 -12.50 23.47
CA SER A 351 -5.21 -11.73 23.74
C SER A 351 -5.20 -11.10 25.14
N TYR A 352 -4.74 -11.84 26.15
CA TYR A 352 -4.57 -11.33 27.52
C TYR A 352 -3.61 -10.11 27.56
N LEU A 353 -2.48 -10.16 26.83
CA LEU A 353 -1.57 -9.00 26.76
C LEU A 353 -2.28 -7.80 26.11
N ILE A 354 -2.92 -8.01 24.96
CA ILE A 354 -3.61 -6.94 24.23
C ILE A 354 -4.72 -6.32 25.10
N GLU A 355 -5.55 -7.14 25.75
CA GLU A 355 -6.60 -6.63 26.66
C GLU A 355 -6.04 -5.84 27.84
N ARG A 356 -4.91 -6.26 28.40
CA ARG A 356 -4.27 -5.55 29.50
C ARG A 356 -3.72 -4.19 29.03
N MET A 357 -3.11 -4.13 27.86
CA MET A 357 -2.65 -2.87 27.27
C MET A 357 -3.80 -1.96 26.86
N GLU A 358 -4.90 -2.51 26.31
CA GLU A 358 -6.10 -1.74 26.05
C GLU A 358 -6.67 -1.09 27.33
N LYS A 359 -6.84 -1.86 28.40
CA LYS A 359 -7.29 -1.34 29.69
C LYS A 359 -6.38 -0.22 30.21
N PHE A 360 -5.06 -0.39 30.02
CA PHE A 360 -4.09 0.64 30.40
C PHE A 360 -4.26 1.91 29.55
N LEU A 361 -4.34 1.80 28.22
CA LEU A 361 -4.56 2.93 27.30
C LEU A 361 -5.87 3.63 27.55
N ASN A 362 -6.97 2.89 27.72
CA ASN A 362 -8.31 3.44 28.00
C ASN A 362 -8.34 4.23 29.32
N LYS A 363 -7.64 3.76 30.35
CA LYS A 363 -7.47 4.48 31.63
C LYS A 363 -6.83 5.85 31.42
N HIS A 364 -5.97 6.01 30.41
CA HIS A 364 -5.30 7.26 30.06
C HIS A 364 -6.01 8.02 28.93
N GLY A 365 -7.24 7.65 28.58
CA GLY A 365 -8.03 8.32 27.54
C GLY A 365 -7.55 8.07 26.12
N ARG A 366 -6.89 6.94 25.87
CA ARG A 366 -6.41 6.50 24.55
C ARG A 366 -7.11 5.22 24.12
N ASN A 367 -7.21 5.00 22.81
CA ASN A 367 -7.75 3.79 22.22
C ASN A 367 -6.62 2.94 21.64
N LEU A 368 -6.77 1.62 21.76
CA LEU A 368 -5.84 0.66 21.16
C LEU A 368 -6.17 0.48 19.67
N LEU A 369 -5.13 0.51 18.86
CA LEU A 369 -5.12 0.10 17.45
C LEU A 369 -4.08 -1.01 17.30
N GLY A 370 -4.36 -2.05 16.51
CA GLY A 370 -3.40 -3.12 16.24
C GLY A 370 -3.69 -3.84 14.95
N TRP A 371 -2.71 -4.58 14.46
CA TRP A 371 -2.84 -5.44 13.28
C TRP A 371 -3.87 -6.54 13.51
N ASP A 372 -4.38 -7.17 12.46
CA ASP A 372 -5.54 -8.07 12.58
C ASP A 372 -5.28 -9.37 13.36
N GLU A 373 -4.03 -9.67 13.74
CA GLU A 373 -3.70 -10.75 14.68
C GLU A 373 -4.25 -10.52 16.09
N ILE A 374 -4.57 -9.29 16.47
CA ILE A 374 -5.24 -9.02 17.77
C ILE A 374 -6.63 -9.65 17.87
N LEU A 375 -7.18 -10.15 16.74
CA LEU A 375 -8.41 -10.96 16.71
C LEU A 375 -8.21 -12.41 17.19
N GLU A 376 -6.96 -12.88 17.26
CA GLU A 376 -6.61 -14.24 17.67
C GLU A 376 -6.77 -14.37 19.20
N GLY A 377 -7.37 -15.47 19.66
CA GLY A 377 -7.64 -15.68 21.08
C GLY A 377 -8.75 -14.84 21.70
N GLY A 378 -9.25 -13.83 20.99
CA GLY A 378 -10.31 -12.91 21.41
C GLY A 378 -9.93 -11.45 21.24
N LEU A 379 -10.86 -10.64 20.76
CA LEU A 379 -10.65 -9.20 20.55
C LEU A 379 -10.97 -8.40 21.82
N ALA A 380 -10.08 -7.51 22.22
CA ALA A 380 -10.29 -6.57 23.30
C ALA A 380 -11.51 -5.64 23.01
N PRO A 381 -12.33 -5.30 24.02
CA PRO A 381 -13.68 -4.75 23.80
C PRO A 381 -13.78 -3.45 22.98
N ASN A 382 -12.78 -2.56 23.08
CA ASN A 382 -12.79 -1.26 22.41
C ASN A 382 -11.67 -1.13 21.35
N ALA A 383 -10.96 -2.23 21.05
CA ALA A 383 -9.87 -2.21 20.09
C ALA A 383 -10.37 -1.91 18.66
N THR A 384 -9.60 -1.12 17.94
CA THR A 384 -9.74 -0.92 16.50
C THR A 384 -8.77 -1.83 15.78
N VAL A 385 -9.20 -2.46 14.70
CA VAL A 385 -8.41 -3.45 13.97
C VAL A 385 -7.89 -2.86 12.67
N MET A 386 -6.58 -3.00 12.40
CA MET A 386 -5.99 -2.71 11.09
C MET A 386 -5.77 -4.02 10.33
N SER A 387 -6.52 -4.20 9.23
CA SER A 387 -6.53 -5.45 8.46
C SER A 387 -5.50 -5.40 7.34
N TRP A 388 -4.46 -6.27 7.42
CA TRP A 388 -3.35 -6.30 6.46
C TRP A 388 -3.23 -7.64 5.72
N ARG A 389 -3.56 -8.77 6.37
CA ARG A 389 -3.53 -10.13 5.80
C ARG A 389 -4.66 -10.40 4.80
N GLY A 390 -5.14 -9.37 4.12
CA GLY A 390 -6.31 -9.35 3.27
C GLY A 390 -7.44 -8.57 3.92
N THR A 391 -8.67 -8.80 3.46
CA THR A 391 -9.86 -8.06 3.92
C THR A 391 -10.61 -8.74 5.07
N GLU A 392 -10.39 -10.03 5.29
CA GLU A 392 -11.18 -10.88 6.19
C GLU A 392 -11.09 -10.42 7.65
N GLY A 393 -9.91 -10.00 8.13
CA GLY A 393 -9.72 -9.50 9.49
C GLY A 393 -10.61 -8.28 9.78
N GLY A 394 -10.58 -7.29 8.90
CA GLY A 394 -11.40 -6.09 9.02
C GLY A 394 -12.91 -6.39 8.93
N LEU A 395 -13.30 -7.27 7.99
CA LEU A 395 -14.70 -7.70 7.87
C LEU A 395 -15.19 -8.42 9.13
N LYS A 396 -14.35 -9.25 9.72
CA LYS A 396 -14.65 -9.95 10.99
C LYS A 396 -14.81 -8.97 12.15
N ALA A 397 -13.90 -7.99 12.26
CA ALA A 397 -13.98 -6.92 13.26
C ALA A 397 -15.29 -6.13 13.15
N ILE A 398 -15.65 -5.68 11.95
CA ILE A 398 -16.88 -4.91 11.69
C ILE A 398 -18.14 -5.73 12.01
N LYS A 399 -18.19 -7.00 11.63
CA LYS A 399 -19.29 -7.91 12.00
C LYS A 399 -19.40 -8.10 13.52
N GLY A 400 -18.28 -8.00 14.24
CA GLY A 400 -18.22 -7.99 15.70
C GLY A 400 -18.58 -6.65 16.34
N GLY A 401 -18.85 -5.60 15.57
CA GLY A 401 -19.21 -4.26 16.07
C GLY A 401 -18.01 -3.35 16.33
N HIS A 402 -16.81 -3.72 15.88
CA HIS A 402 -15.58 -2.93 16.03
C HIS A 402 -15.29 -2.08 14.79
N ARG A 403 -14.61 -0.95 15.00
CA ARG A 403 -14.05 -0.18 13.88
C ARG A 403 -12.90 -0.95 13.21
N ALA A 404 -12.79 -0.80 11.90
CA ALA A 404 -11.65 -1.33 11.14
C ALA A 404 -11.04 -0.31 10.20
N ILE A 405 -9.73 -0.39 10.04
CA ILE A 405 -8.94 0.32 9.03
C ILE A 405 -8.43 -0.73 8.06
N MET A 406 -8.66 -0.50 6.77
CA MET A 406 -8.24 -1.45 5.75
C MET A 406 -6.87 -1.08 5.19
N SER A 407 -5.97 -2.06 5.23
CA SER A 407 -4.60 -1.94 4.74
C SER A 407 -4.13 -3.25 4.09
N PRO A 408 -5.00 -3.94 3.29
CA PRO A 408 -4.66 -5.26 2.76
C PRO A 408 -3.44 -5.19 1.83
N GLY A 409 -2.48 -6.11 2.04
CA GLY A 409 -1.22 -6.13 1.32
C GLY A 409 -1.39 -6.16 -0.21
N GLU A 410 -2.45 -6.78 -0.69
CA GLU A 410 -2.79 -6.85 -2.11
C GLU A 410 -3.01 -5.48 -2.78
N PHE A 411 -3.39 -4.43 -2.01
CA PHE A 411 -3.72 -3.10 -2.53
C PHE A 411 -2.96 -1.95 -1.87
N CYS A 412 -2.43 -2.16 -0.66
CA CYS A 412 -1.95 -1.09 0.20
C CYS A 412 -0.47 -1.20 0.61
N TYR A 413 0.25 -2.26 0.22
CA TYR A 413 1.67 -2.46 0.57
C TYR A 413 2.56 -1.91 -0.54
N PHE A 414 3.04 -0.70 -0.35
CA PHE A 414 3.81 0.02 -1.37
C PHE A 414 5.30 -0.33 -1.39
N ASP A 415 5.72 -1.29 -0.61
CA ASP A 415 7.02 -1.97 -0.67
C ASP A 415 7.13 -3.00 -1.81
N SER A 416 5.99 -3.34 -2.45
CA SER A 416 5.92 -4.19 -3.65
C SER A 416 6.37 -3.44 -4.91
N TYR A 417 6.88 -4.18 -5.91
CA TYR A 417 7.19 -3.63 -7.23
C TYR A 417 5.97 -2.93 -7.85
N GLN A 418 6.15 -1.72 -8.35
CA GLN A 418 5.06 -0.98 -8.99
C GLN A 418 5.01 -1.13 -10.51
N ASP A 419 6.04 -1.73 -11.11
CA ASP A 419 6.13 -2.05 -12.54
C ASP A 419 6.96 -3.34 -12.72
N ALA A 420 7.27 -3.71 -13.95
CA ALA A 420 8.05 -4.88 -14.31
C ALA A 420 9.36 -4.96 -13.48
N PRO A 421 9.59 -5.99 -12.66
CA PRO A 421 10.66 -6.02 -11.65
C PRO A 421 12.06 -5.74 -12.18
N HIS A 422 12.37 -6.20 -13.40
CA HIS A 422 13.66 -5.98 -14.04
C HIS A 422 13.94 -4.52 -14.46
N THR A 423 12.94 -3.65 -14.33
CA THR A 423 13.07 -2.21 -14.62
C THR A 423 13.06 -1.36 -13.37
N GLN A 424 12.90 -1.99 -12.19
CA GLN A 424 12.66 -1.32 -10.93
C GLN A 424 13.85 -1.44 -9.98
N PRO A 425 14.03 -0.50 -9.05
CA PRO A 425 14.89 -0.75 -7.90
C PRO A 425 14.39 -1.95 -7.10
N GLU A 426 15.30 -2.59 -6.35
CA GLU A 426 14.98 -3.77 -5.54
C GLU A 426 13.79 -3.47 -4.60
N ALA A 427 12.88 -4.42 -4.50
CA ALA A 427 11.73 -4.38 -3.61
C ALA A 427 11.58 -5.75 -2.90
N ILE A 428 10.73 -5.83 -1.88
CA ILE A 428 10.51 -7.10 -1.15
C ILE A 428 9.94 -8.21 -2.04
N GLY A 429 9.33 -7.83 -3.15
CA GLY A 429 8.65 -8.73 -4.09
C GLY A 429 7.26 -8.23 -4.44
N GLY A 430 6.40 -9.12 -4.91
CA GLY A 430 5.03 -8.76 -5.28
C GLY A 430 4.96 -7.91 -6.56
N TYR A 431 3.75 -7.50 -6.93
CA TYR A 431 3.49 -6.57 -8.03
C TYR A 431 2.22 -5.78 -7.72
N LEU A 432 2.38 -4.50 -7.51
CA LEU A 432 1.29 -3.60 -7.14
C LEU A 432 1.36 -2.29 -7.96
N PRO A 433 0.88 -2.31 -9.22
CA PRO A 433 0.84 -1.13 -10.08
C PRO A 433 -0.22 -0.13 -9.63
N LEU A 434 -0.10 1.11 -10.10
CA LEU A 434 -1.04 2.19 -9.80
C LEU A 434 -2.50 1.81 -10.08
N SER A 435 -2.76 1.12 -11.19
CA SER A 435 -4.10 0.65 -11.58
C SER A 435 -4.71 -0.30 -10.55
N LYS A 436 -3.90 -1.20 -9.98
CA LYS A 436 -4.33 -2.16 -8.96
C LYS A 436 -4.68 -1.44 -7.65
N VAL A 437 -3.86 -0.49 -7.20
CA VAL A 437 -4.19 0.34 -6.04
C VAL A 437 -5.52 1.06 -6.27
N TYR A 438 -5.70 1.72 -7.40
CA TYR A 438 -6.92 2.48 -7.71
C TYR A 438 -8.17 1.61 -7.81
N SER A 439 -8.05 0.34 -8.18
CA SER A 439 -9.18 -0.60 -8.30
C SER A 439 -9.80 -0.98 -6.95
N TYR A 440 -9.09 -0.71 -5.83
CA TYR A 440 -9.55 -1.12 -4.51
C TYR A 440 -10.83 -0.41 -4.08
N ASN A 441 -11.80 -1.17 -3.57
CA ASN A 441 -12.98 -0.67 -2.88
C ASN A 441 -13.04 -1.29 -1.47
N PRO A 442 -12.82 -0.49 -0.41
CA PRO A 442 -12.76 -1.01 0.97
C PRO A 442 -14.10 -1.47 1.51
N ILE A 443 -15.22 -0.96 0.97
CA ILE A 443 -16.57 -1.29 1.44
C ILE A 443 -17.18 -2.35 0.53
N PRO A 444 -17.35 -3.61 0.99
CA PRO A 444 -18.05 -4.63 0.22
C PRO A 444 -19.53 -4.27 -0.01
N GLU A 445 -20.06 -4.61 -1.19
CA GLU A 445 -21.47 -4.42 -1.52
C GLU A 445 -22.44 -5.13 -0.54
N SER A 446 -21.95 -6.18 0.13
CA SER A 446 -22.72 -6.97 1.10
C SER A 446 -22.91 -6.27 2.45
N PHE A 447 -22.25 -5.13 2.70
CA PHE A 447 -22.34 -4.44 3.98
C PHE A 447 -23.65 -3.64 4.10
N THR A 448 -24.23 -3.71 5.31
CA THR A 448 -25.32 -2.78 5.68
C THR A 448 -24.76 -1.36 5.87
N PRO A 449 -25.61 -0.32 5.79
CA PRO A 449 -25.18 1.05 6.10
C PRO A 449 -24.55 1.21 7.48
N GLU A 450 -25.01 0.44 8.49
CA GLU A 450 -24.46 0.45 9.85
C GLU A 450 -23.05 -0.17 9.89
N GLN A 451 -22.85 -1.28 9.16
CA GLN A 451 -21.54 -1.90 9.04
C GLN A 451 -20.57 -1.00 8.27
N ALA A 452 -21.03 -0.36 7.19
CA ALA A 452 -20.21 0.57 6.41
C ALA A 452 -19.68 1.75 7.26
N LYS A 453 -20.45 2.22 8.28
CA LYS A 453 -19.99 3.26 9.22
C LYS A 453 -18.86 2.83 10.14
N LEU A 454 -18.70 1.52 10.38
CA LEU A 454 -17.58 0.98 11.16
C LEU A 454 -16.29 0.85 10.34
N MET A 455 -16.38 0.97 9.01
CA MET A 455 -15.23 1.12 8.15
C MET A 455 -14.62 2.51 8.36
N TYR A 456 -13.61 2.59 9.23
CA TYR A 456 -13.03 3.87 9.65
C TYR A 456 -12.20 4.51 8.54
N GLY A 457 -11.51 3.70 7.74
CA GLY A 457 -10.76 4.18 6.61
C GLY A 457 -9.76 3.20 6.00
N VAL A 458 -8.78 3.76 5.30
CA VAL A 458 -7.74 3.02 4.59
C VAL A 458 -6.35 3.60 4.87
N GLN A 459 -5.33 2.76 4.76
CA GLN A 459 -3.94 3.14 4.94
C GLN A 459 -3.03 2.44 3.93
N ALA A 460 -2.05 3.16 3.39
CA ALA A 460 -0.91 2.59 2.69
C ALA A 460 0.24 2.31 3.66
N ASN A 461 0.94 1.19 3.48
CA ASN A 461 2.10 0.82 4.28
C ASN A 461 3.37 0.84 3.43
N LEU A 462 4.41 1.51 3.96
CA LEU A 462 5.73 1.64 3.36
C LEU A 462 6.74 0.91 4.26
N TRP A 463 6.77 -0.43 4.19
CA TRP A 463 7.78 -1.24 4.86
C TRP A 463 9.14 -1.01 4.23
N ALA A 464 10.18 -0.87 5.04
CA ALA A 464 11.45 -0.32 4.58
C ALA A 464 12.61 -1.33 4.55
N GLU A 465 12.36 -2.64 4.61
CA GLU A 465 13.40 -3.67 4.57
C GLU A 465 14.29 -3.54 3.34
N TYR A 466 13.68 -3.28 2.19
CA TYR A 466 14.34 -3.15 0.89
C TYR A 466 14.40 -1.70 0.38
N ILE A 467 14.07 -0.72 1.24
CA ILE A 467 14.03 0.70 0.87
C ILE A 467 15.06 1.49 1.69
N PRO A 468 16.35 1.50 1.28
CA PRO A 468 17.41 2.04 2.12
C PRO A 468 17.56 3.56 2.08
N THR A 469 16.99 4.26 1.08
CA THR A 469 17.19 5.71 0.91
C THR A 469 15.88 6.49 0.85
N LYS A 470 15.96 7.79 1.13
CA LYS A 470 14.83 8.72 1.05
C LYS A 470 14.26 8.82 -0.37
N GLU A 471 15.14 8.81 -1.36
CA GLU A 471 14.79 8.86 -2.77
C GLU A 471 14.04 7.59 -3.19
N HIS A 472 14.49 6.43 -2.73
CA HIS A 472 13.82 5.16 -2.98
C HIS A 472 12.45 5.12 -2.26
N MET A 473 12.34 5.62 -1.04
CA MET A 473 11.07 5.71 -0.32
C MET A 473 10.07 6.59 -1.08
N GLU A 474 10.47 7.77 -1.54
CA GLU A 474 9.63 8.64 -2.36
C GLU A 474 9.22 7.97 -3.69
N TYR A 475 10.15 7.29 -4.34
CA TYR A 475 9.88 6.51 -5.55
C TYR A 475 8.77 5.47 -5.32
N MET A 476 8.80 4.77 -4.20
CA MET A 476 7.81 3.75 -3.85
C MET A 476 6.46 4.35 -3.43
N ILE A 477 6.44 5.53 -2.81
CA ILE A 477 5.22 6.25 -2.45
C ILE A 477 4.48 6.77 -3.69
N TYR A 478 5.19 7.48 -4.58
CA TYR A 478 4.57 8.25 -5.66
C TYR A 478 4.67 7.56 -7.01
N PRO A 479 3.55 7.40 -7.76
CA PRO A 479 2.24 8.05 -7.54
C PRO A 479 1.19 7.22 -6.77
N ARG A 480 1.51 6.03 -6.26
CA ARG A 480 0.51 5.11 -5.70
C ARG A 480 -0.31 5.72 -4.56
N ILE A 481 0.32 6.59 -3.74
CA ILE A 481 -0.40 7.27 -2.65
C ILE A 481 -1.48 8.22 -3.16
N LEU A 482 -1.38 8.74 -4.39
CA LEU A 482 -2.41 9.57 -5.00
C LEU A 482 -3.68 8.75 -5.28
N ALA A 483 -3.53 7.50 -5.70
CA ALA A 483 -4.64 6.57 -5.89
C ALA A 483 -5.32 6.26 -4.55
N LEU A 484 -4.54 5.99 -3.50
CA LEU A 484 -5.11 5.76 -2.16
C LEU A 484 -5.82 7.01 -1.63
N ALA A 485 -5.26 8.20 -1.83
CA ALA A 485 -5.89 9.47 -1.44
C ALA A 485 -7.26 9.64 -2.11
N GLU A 486 -7.38 9.29 -3.39
CA GLU A 486 -8.67 9.36 -4.09
C GLU A 486 -9.66 8.29 -3.61
N ILE A 487 -9.21 7.05 -3.36
CA ILE A 487 -10.04 6.00 -2.75
C ILE A 487 -10.57 6.43 -1.37
N ALA A 488 -9.71 7.07 -0.59
CA ALA A 488 -10.01 7.46 0.78
C ALA A 488 -10.93 8.70 0.87
N TRP A 489 -10.84 9.58 -0.11
CA TRP A 489 -11.55 10.85 -0.12
C TRP A 489 -12.80 10.84 -0.99
N SER A 490 -12.69 10.40 -2.24
CA SER A 490 -13.73 10.58 -3.25
C SER A 490 -14.85 9.55 -3.15
N ALA A 491 -16.06 9.96 -3.53
CA ALA A 491 -17.18 9.04 -3.68
C ALA A 491 -16.86 7.99 -4.76
N ASP A 492 -17.19 6.73 -4.50
CA ASP A 492 -16.90 5.62 -5.41
C ASP A 492 -17.50 5.82 -6.82
N ALA A 493 -18.67 6.44 -6.90
CA ALA A 493 -19.34 6.76 -8.15
C ALA A 493 -18.58 7.78 -9.03
N ASN A 494 -17.64 8.56 -8.45
CA ASN A 494 -16.84 9.54 -9.17
C ASN A 494 -15.49 8.97 -9.64
N LYS A 495 -15.17 7.73 -9.32
CA LYS A 495 -13.91 7.08 -9.68
C LYS A 495 -13.89 6.74 -11.18
N ASN A 496 -12.84 7.16 -11.86
CA ASN A 496 -12.55 6.81 -13.25
C ASN A 496 -11.03 6.73 -13.43
N TYR A 497 -10.51 5.54 -13.72
CA TYR A 497 -9.06 5.33 -13.78
C TYR A 497 -8.38 6.10 -14.92
N GLU A 498 -8.98 6.18 -16.09
CA GLU A 498 -8.38 6.90 -17.23
C GLU A 498 -8.26 8.40 -16.95
N ASP A 499 -9.31 9.01 -16.38
CA ASP A 499 -9.26 10.40 -15.93
C ASP A 499 -8.24 10.59 -14.80
N PHE A 500 -8.24 9.70 -13.80
CA PHE A 500 -7.27 9.72 -12.70
C PHE A 500 -5.84 9.60 -13.22
N TYR A 501 -5.58 8.67 -14.14
CA TYR A 501 -4.24 8.46 -14.70
C TYR A 501 -3.71 9.74 -15.38
N GLY A 502 -4.56 10.45 -16.14
CA GLY A 502 -4.21 11.74 -16.75
C GLY A 502 -3.89 12.82 -15.72
N ARG A 503 -4.63 12.87 -14.59
CA ARG A 503 -4.35 13.78 -13.46
C ARG A 503 -3.07 13.36 -12.70
N ALA A 504 -2.84 12.06 -12.52
CA ALA A 504 -1.66 11.52 -11.86
C ALA A 504 -0.36 11.83 -12.64
N LEU A 505 -0.38 11.77 -13.98
CA LEU A 505 0.76 12.19 -14.80
C LEU A 505 1.17 13.63 -14.52
N LYS A 506 0.21 14.57 -14.46
CA LYS A 506 0.48 15.98 -14.13
C LYS A 506 0.98 16.13 -12.69
N ALA A 507 0.40 15.38 -11.75
CA ALA A 507 0.84 15.41 -10.34
C ALA A 507 2.27 14.89 -10.16
N VAL A 508 2.68 13.87 -10.91
CA VAL A 508 4.07 13.37 -10.95
C VAL A 508 5.05 14.46 -11.41
N GLU A 509 4.70 15.19 -12.47
CA GLU A 509 5.52 16.31 -12.95
C GLU A 509 5.64 17.43 -11.90
N GLU A 510 4.54 17.76 -11.21
CA GLU A 510 4.55 18.74 -10.11
C GLU A 510 5.40 18.28 -8.92
N LEU A 511 5.25 17.04 -8.50
CA LEU A 511 6.03 16.47 -7.40
C LEU A 511 7.53 16.51 -7.72
N ARG A 512 7.93 16.14 -8.94
CA ARG A 512 9.32 16.25 -9.42
C ARG A 512 9.84 17.68 -9.40
N ALA A 513 9.01 18.64 -9.84
CA ALA A 513 9.36 20.05 -9.80
C ALA A 513 9.55 20.59 -8.36
N LYS A 514 8.87 19.98 -7.38
CA LYS A 514 9.02 20.25 -5.93
C LYS A 514 10.16 19.43 -5.28
N GLY A 515 10.92 18.65 -6.06
CA GLY A 515 12.06 17.88 -5.57
C GLY A 515 11.72 16.53 -4.94
N TYR A 516 10.56 15.94 -5.25
CA TYR A 516 10.24 14.55 -4.91
C TYR A 516 10.76 13.60 -5.99
N HIS A 517 11.25 12.46 -5.56
CA HIS A 517 11.63 11.36 -6.46
C HIS A 517 10.40 10.48 -6.69
N THR A 518 9.94 10.41 -7.94
CA THR A 518 8.71 9.66 -8.27
C THR A 518 9.00 8.58 -9.29
N PHE A 519 8.21 7.52 -9.26
CA PHE A 519 8.15 6.56 -10.35
C PHE A 519 7.87 7.26 -11.70
N ASP A 520 8.44 6.74 -12.77
CA ASP A 520 8.25 7.29 -14.12
C ASP A 520 6.98 6.75 -14.78
N LEU A 521 5.82 7.23 -14.27
CA LEU A 521 4.50 6.77 -14.70
C LEU A 521 4.28 6.84 -16.22
N LYS A 522 4.89 7.82 -16.88
CA LYS A 522 4.76 8.01 -18.33
C LYS A 522 5.37 6.88 -19.14
N ASN A 523 6.41 6.24 -18.61
CA ASN A 523 7.16 5.17 -19.25
C ASN A 523 6.91 3.81 -18.57
N GLU A 524 5.77 3.65 -17.89
CA GLU A 524 5.35 2.39 -17.29
C GLU A 524 5.33 1.27 -18.33
N VAL A 525 5.95 0.13 -18.00
CA VAL A 525 5.92 -1.09 -18.84
C VAL A 525 4.53 -1.74 -18.78
N GLY A 526 3.94 -1.73 -17.60
CA GLY A 526 2.61 -2.29 -17.35
C GLY A 526 2.63 -3.82 -17.16
N ASN A 527 1.50 -4.44 -17.41
CA ASN A 527 1.32 -5.88 -17.20
C ASN A 527 2.21 -6.71 -18.13
N ARG A 528 2.64 -7.88 -17.64
CA ARG A 528 3.39 -8.83 -18.49
C ARG A 528 2.48 -9.29 -19.65
N PRO A 529 3.00 -9.29 -20.89
CA PRO A 529 2.20 -9.68 -22.06
C PRO A 529 1.57 -11.07 -21.90
N GLY A 530 0.26 -11.16 -22.11
CA GLY A 530 -0.53 -12.39 -21.99
C GLY A 530 -1.04 -12.69 -20.57
N ALA A 531 -0.72 -11.84 -19.57
CA ALA A 531 -1.22 -12.01 -18.18
C ALA A 531 -2.65 -11.45 -18.00
N ASP A 532 -3.03 -10.47 -18.81
CA ASP A 532 -4.32 -9.79 -18.74
C ASP A 532 -5.25 -10.12 -19.96
N LYS A 533 -4.68 -10.68 -21.03
CA LYS A 533 -5.41 -11.03 -22.24
C LYS A 533 -5.05 -12.44 -22.68
N PRO A 534 -6.03 -13.30 -23.01
CA PRO A 534 -5.76 -14.65 -23.48
C PRO A 534 -4.84 -14.69 -24.68
N VAL A 535 -3.89 -15.62 -24.66
CA VAL A 535 -3.03 -15.96 -25.80
C VAL A 535 -3.69 -17.11 -26.55
N GLU A 536 -3.95 -16.90 -27.84
CA GLU A 536 -4.54 -17.95 -28.71
C GLU A 536 -3.46 -18.95 -29.13
N HIS A 537 -3.72 -20.25 -28.88
CA HIS A 537 -2.88 -21.37 -29.32
C HIS A 537 -3.65 -22.69 -29.31
N LEU A 538 -3.05 -23.75 -29.87
CA LEU A 538 -3.72 -25.04 -30.11
C LEU A 538 -4.09 -25.80 -28.83
N ALA A 539 -3.41 -25.53 -27.72
CA ALA A 539 -3.64 -26.25 -26.46
C ALA A 539 -4.73 -25.60 -25.59
N VAL A 540 -5.28 -24.43 -25.93
CA VAL A 540 -6.29 -23.77 -25.08
C VAL A 540 -7.51 -24.66 -24.86
N GLY A 541 -7.81 -24.92 -23.58
CA GLY A 541 -8.93 -25.75 -23.14
C GLY A 541 -8.73 -27.25 -23.39
N LYS A 542 -7.51 -27.69 -23.70
CA LYS A 542 -7.18 -29.10 -23.90
C LYS A 542 -6.87 -29.80 -22.59
N LYS A 543 -7.00 -31.12 -22.58
CA LYS A 543 -6.75 -31.93 -21.37
C LYS A 543 -5.26 -32.03 -21.06
N VAL A 544 -4.90 -31.73 -19.83
CA VAL A 544 -3.56 -31.95 -19.28
C VAL A 544 -3.56 -33.24 -18.44
N ILE A 545 -2.58 -34.10 -18.64
CA ILE A 545 -2.37 -35.35 -17.93
C ILE A 545 -1.04 -35.25 -17.20
N TYR A 546 -1.08 -35.07 -15.89
CA TYR A 546 0.11 -35.05 -15.04
C TYR A 546 0.55 -36.46 -14.71
N ALA A 547 1.85 -36.73 -14.75
CA ALA A 547 2.38 -37.96 -14.16
C ALA A 547 2.13 -37.95 -12.65
N ASP A 548 1.73 -39.10 -12.09
CA ASP A 548 1.35 -39.22 -10.66
C ASP A 548 2.43 -38.72 -9.68
N SER A 549 3.69 -38.81 -10.09
CA SER A 549 4.83 -38.32 -9.29
C SER A 549 5.17 -36.86 -9.46
N ALA A 550 4.53 -36.13 -10.38
CA ALA A 550 4.92 -34.79 -10.80
C ALA A 550 3.73 -33.83 -10.90
N LYS A 551 2.75 -33.94 -10.00
CA LYS A 551 1.64 -33.01 -9.89
C LYS A 551 2.09 -31.74 -9.14
N TYR A 552 1.50 -30.58 -9.50
CA TYR A 552 1.78 -29.29 -8.87
C TYR A 552 1.51 -29.28 -7.36
N TYR A 553 2.12 -28.32 -6.67
CA TYR A 553 1.95 -28.14 -5.22
C TYR A 553 0.56 -27.55 -4.90
N PRO A 554 -0.16 -28.08 -3.88
CA PRO A 554 -1.53 -27.60 -3.57
C PRO A 554 -1.66 -26.11 -3.24
N GLY A 555 -0.58 -25.48 -2.79
CA GLY A 555 -0.55 -24.03 -2.52
C GLY A 555 -0.40 -23.16 -3.76
N TYR A 556 0.02 -23.74 -4.91
CA TYR A 556 0.28 -23.00 -6.15
C TYR A 556 -0.32 -23.71 -7.36
N THR A 557 -1.65 -23.73 -7.39
CA THR A 557 -2.41 -24.49 -8.40
C THR A 557 -2.66 -23.72 -9.69
N ALA A 558 -2.54 -22.38 -9.66
CA ALA A 558 -2.92 -21.46 -10.75
C ALA A 558 -4.37 -21.64 -11.26
N GLY A 559 -5.25 -22.19 -10.42
CA GLY A 559 -6.65 -22.47 -10.80
C GLY A 559 -6.95 -23.93 -11.03
N GLY A 560 -5.95 -24.82 -11.11
CA GLY A 560 -6.18 -26.28 -11.20
C GLY A 560 -5.50 -26.99 -12.36
N ASP A 561 -6.07 -28.12 -12.77
CA ASP A 561 -5.43 -29.03 -13.73
C ASP A 561 -5.28 -28.40 -15.14
N ASP A 562 -6.14 -27.46 -15.49
CA ASP A 562 -6.15 -26.81 -16.82
C ASP A 562 -5.33 -25.51 -16.84
N ALA A 563 -4.66 -25.17 -15.74
CA ALA A 563 -3.99 -23.88 -15.58
C ALA A 563 -2.92 -23.59 -16.65
N LEU A 564 -2.23 -24.63 -17.14
CA LEU A 564 -1.17 -24.48 -18.13
C LEU A 564 -1.66 -24.43 -19.60
N VAL A 565 -2.97 -24.48 -19.81
CA VAL A 565 -3.62 -24.49 -21.13
C VAL A 565 -4.91 -23.64 -21.12
N ASN A 566 -5.00 -22.64 -20.26
CA ASN A 566 -6.17 -21.76 -20.18
C ASN A 566 -6.03 -20.47 -21.03
N GLY A 567 -4.88 -20.28 -21.66
CA GLY A 567 -4.55 -19.13 -22.49
C GLY A 567 -4.01 -17.93 -21.70
N ILE A 568 -3.91 -18.01 -20.37
CA ILE A 568 -3.43 -16.90 -19.54
C ILE A 568 -2.01 -17.16 -19.06
N ARG A 569 -1.09 -16.25 -19.37
CA ARG A 569 0.28 -16.29 -18.88
C ARG A 569 0.36 -15.76 -17.45
N GLY A 570 1.38 -16.19 -16.72
CA GLY A 570 1.73 -15.58 -15.43
C GLY A 570 2.15 -14.11 -15.56
N GLY A 571 1.85 -13.30 -14.56
CA GLY A 571 2.28 -11.92 -14.47
C GLY A 571 3.72 -11.76 -13.97
N TRP A 572 4.02 -10.61 -13.37
CA TRP A 572 5.36 -10.30 -12.86
C TRP A 572 5.69 -10.95 -11.52
N THR A 573 4.73 -11.62 -10.88
CA THR A 573 4.91 -12.31 -9.58
C THR A 573 4.16 -13.64 -9.54
N TYR A 574 4.72 -14.64 -8.85
CA TYR A 574 4.00 -15.91 -8.61
C TYR A 574 2.83 -15.74 -7.61
N GLY A 575 2.80 -14.64 -6.87
CA GLY A 575 1.70 -14.28 -5.96
C GLY A 575 0.41 -13.88 -6.66
N ASP A 576 0.43 -13.66 -7.99
CA ASP A 576 -0.75 -13.35 -8.79
C ASP A 576 -1.69 -14.54 -9.00
N LYS A 577 -1.26 -15.75 -8.60
CA LYS A 577 -1.99 -17.02 -8.75
C LYS A 577 -2.18 -17.48 -10.19
N LEU A 578 -1.37 -16.98 -11.13
CA LEU A 578 -1.37 -17.38 -12.54
C LEU A 578 -0.21 -18.34 -12.88
N TRP A 579 0.73 -18.51 -11.95
CA TRP A 579 1.86 -19.43 -12.08
C TRP A 579 1.58 -20.74 -11.38
N GLN A 580 1.74 -21.88 -12.07
CA GLN A 580 1.64 -23.18 -11.46
C GLN A 580 2.98 -23.61 -10.88
N GLY A 581 3.02 -23.93 -9.58
CA GLY A 581 4.22 -24.23 -8.84
C GLY A 581 4.44 -25.73 -8.59
N PHE A 582 5.65 -26.20 -8.87
CA PHE A 582 6.08 -27.59 -8.67
C PHE A 582 7.23 -27.60 -7.67
N ILE A 583 7.06 -28.33 -6.57
CA ILE A 583 8.05 -28.39 -5.50
C ILE A 583 8.94 -29.60 -5.64
N ASP A 584 10.21 -29.41 -5.25
CA ASP A 584 11.16 -30.49 -5.03
C ASP A 584 11.63 -31.24 -6.30
N LYS A 585 12.39 -32.26 -6.08
CA LYS A 585 13.15 -33.09 -7.04
C LYS A 585 12.32 -33.77 -8.14
N LYS A 586 10.99 -33.67 -8.06
CA LYS A 586 10.09 -34.30 -9.02
C LYS A 586 10.03 -33.60 -10.35
N GLY A 587 10.22 -32.26 -10.35
CA GLY A 587 10.09 -31.45 -11.55
C GLY A 587 8.70 -31.46 -12.16
N ILE A 588 8.63 -31.21 -13.46
CA ILE A 588 7.40 -31.20 -14.26
C ILE A 588 7.43 -32.38 -15.22
N ASP A 589 6.35 -33.13 -15.30
CA ASP A 589 6.13 -34.17 -16.31
C ASP A 589 4.62 -34.26 -16.59
N LEU A 590 4.22 -33.75 -17.74
CA LEU A 590 2.83 -33.70 -18.15
C LEU A 590 2.69 -33.96 -19.66
N THR A 591 1.49 -34.38 -20.07
CA THR A 591 1.13 -34.61 -21.46
C THR A 591 -0.17 -33.86 -21.78
N ILE A 592 -0.16 -33.08 -22.85
CA ILE A 592 -1.34 -32.37 -23.38
C ILE A 592 -1.92 -33.20 -24.54
N ASP A 593 -3.22 -33.53 -24.50
CA ASP A 593 -3.93 -34.20 -25.57
C ASP A 593 -4.65 -33.15 -26.45
N LEU A 594 -4.15 -32.92 -27.66
CA LEU A 594 -4.76 -32.01 -28.64
C LEU A 594 -6.04 -32.60 -29.25
N GLU A 595 -6.47 -33.82 -28.81
CA GLU A 595 -7.69 -34.56 -29.23
C GLU A 595 -7.61 -35.15 -30.64
N GLN A 596 -6.86 -34.54 -31.53
CA GLN A 596 -6.62 -35.00 -32.90
C GLN A 596 -5.18 -34.74 -33.32
N VAL A 597 -4.71 -35.52 -34.29
CA VAL A 597 -3.40 -35.28 -34.89
C VAL A 597 -3.42 -33.95 -35.59
N THR A 598 -2.57 -33.04 -35.12
CA THR A 598 -2.48 -31.64 -35.60
C THR A 598 -1.04 -31.32 -35.96
N GLU A 599 -0.82 -30.50 -36.97
CA GLU A 599 0.50 -29.98 -37.31
C GLU A 599 0.85 -28.86 -36.35
N ILE A 600 2.02 -29.01 -35.67
CA ILE A 600 2.57 -28.03 -34.74
C ILE A 600 3.93 -27.54 -35.21
N ARG A 601 4.30 -26.30 -34.83
CA ARG A 601 5.57 -25.65 -35.19
C ARG A 601 6.35 -25.17 -33.98
N SER A 602 5.70 -25.03 -32.84
CA SER A 602 6.37 -24.65 -31.59
C SER A 602 5.62 -25.17 -30.37
N VAL A 603 6.39 -25.39 -29.29
CA VAL A 603 5.91 -25.69 -27.93
C VAL A 603 6.78 -24.88 -26.96
N ASN A 604 6.25 -23.88 -26.32
CA ASN A 604 6.99 -22.96 -25.46
C ASN A 604 6.27 -22.70 -24.16
N ALA A 605 7.01 -22.62 -23.04
CA ALA A 605 6.51 -22.15 -21.75
C ALA A 605 7.51 -21.23 -21.08
N ASP A 606 7.03 -20.26 -20.31
CA ASP A 606 7.90 -19.37 -19.56
C ASP A 606 8.06 -19.87 -18.13
N PHE A 607 9.29 -19.70 -17.62
CA PHE A 607 9.65 -19.94 -16.22
C PHE A 607 10.10 -18.64 -15.58
N MET A 608 9.90 -18.56 -14.27
CA MET A 608 10.33 -17.47 -13.42
C MET A 608 11.44 -17.92 -12.47
N GLN A 609 12.39 -17.02 -12.16
CA GLN A 609 13.36 -17.21 -11.09
C GLN A 609 13.34 -16.04 -10.12
N ILE A 610 13.26 -16.36 -8.83
CA ILE A 610 13.44 -15.47 -7.69
C ILE A 610 14.16 -16.27 -6.62
N CYS A 611 15.46 -16.09 -6.49
CA CYS A 611 16.30 -16.98 -5.66
C CYS A 611 16.02 -16.89 -4.16
N GLY A 612 15.66 -15.72 -3.63
CA GLY A 612 15.38 -15.52 -2.21
C GLY A 612 14.33 -16.50 -1.64
N PRO A 613 13.12 -16.56 -2.20
CA PRO A 613 12.08 -17.51 -1.78
C PRO A 613 12.28 -18.94 -2.31
N GLY A 614 13.37 -19.23 -3.02
CA GLY A 614 13.68 -20.56 -3.52
C GLY A 614 13.00 -20.95 -4.84
N VAL A 615 12.72 -19.98 -5.71
CA VAL A 615 12.20 -20.21 -7.06
C VAL A 615 13.34 -20.20 -8.06
N PHE A 616 13.49 -21.27 -8.84
CA PHE A 616 14.65 -21.41 -9.74
C PHE A 616 14.22 -21.81 -11.14
N MET A 617 15.08 -21.48 -12.13
CA MET A 617 14.94 -21.99 -13.49
C MET A 617 15.11 -23.51 -13.56
N PRO A 618 14.51 -24.22 -14.56
CA PRO A 618 14.76 -25.65 -14.77
C PRO A 618 16.20 -25.90 -15.21
N ALA A 619 16.81 -27.00 -14.76
CA ALA A 619 18.12 -27.44 -15.23
C ALA A 619 18.05 -28.13 -16.58
N GLN A 620 16.91 -28.70 -16.94
CA GLN A 620 16.69 -29.34 -18.23
C GLN A 620 15.22 -29.27 -18.60
N VAL A 621 14.92 -28.97 -19.86
CA VAL A 621 13.56 -29.09 -20.43
C VAL A 621 13.60 -30.05 -21.60
N ILE A 622 12.59 -30.94 -21.68
CA ILE A 622 12.43 -31.90 -22.77
C ILE A 622 11.02 -31.75 -23.34
N VAL A 623 10.93 -31.60 -24.65
CA VAL A 623 9.67 -31.58 -25.40
C VAL A 623 9.63 -32.80 -26.29
N SER A 624 8.55 -33.60 -26.17
CA SER A 624 8.34 -34.79 -26.98
C SER A 624 6.93 -34.85 -27.52
N VAL A 625 6.70 -35.49 -28.66
CA VAL A 625 5.41 -35.61 -29.29
C VAL A 625 5.07 -37.06 -29.64
N SER A 626 3.75 -37.34 -29.74
CA SER A 626 3.25 -38.63 -30.15
C SER A 626 1.92 -38.49 -30.91
N GLU A 627 1.66 -39.39 -31.86
CA GLU A 627 0.36 -39.49 -32.52
C GLU A 627 -0.57 -40.47 -31.82
N ASP A 628 -0.02 -41.51 -31.14
CA ASP A 628 -0.76 -42.62 -30.52
C ASP A 628 -0.84 -42.54 -28.98
N GLY A 629 -0.02 -41.70 -28.34
CA GLY A 629 0.10 -41.53 -26.89
C GLY A 629 0.99 -42.62 -26.20
N GLU A 630 1.55 -43.53 -26.96
CA GLU A 630 2.41 -44.61 -26.45
C GLU A 630 3.87 -44.38 -26.82
N THR A 631 4.15 -44.05 -28.08
CA THR A 631 5.50 -43.84 -28.60
C THR A 631 5.79 -42.34 -28.77
N PHE A 632 6.70 -41.79 -27.95
CA PHE A 632 7.08 -40.41 -27.97
C PHE A 632 8.41 -40.19 -28.70
N THR A 633 8.43 -39.19 -29.61
CA THR A 633 9.64 -38.71 -30.28
C THR A 633 10.08 -37.39 -29.62
N GLU A 634 11.34 -37.34 -29.17
CA GLU A 634 11.94 -36.14 -28.62
C GLU A 634 12.17 -35.10 -29.74
N LEU A 635 11.61 -33.90 -29.58
CA LEU A 635 11.81 -32.76 -30.48
C LEU A 635 12.94 -31.84 -29.98
N ALA A 636 13.01 -31.64 -28.67
CA ALA A 636 14.05 -30.83 -28.07
C ALA A 636 14.44 -31.35 -26.67
N LYS A 637 15.73 -31.23 -26.39
CA LYS A 637 16.29 -31.41 -25.06
C LYS A 637 17.24 -30.24 -24.77
N ILE A 638 16.88 -29.40 -23.80
CA ILE A 638 17.58 -28.18 -23.47
C ILE A 638 18.18 -28.33 -22.09
N ASP A 639 19.50 -28.39 -22.01
CA ASP A 639 20.24 -28.32 -20.75
C ASP A 639 20.47 -26.84 -20.38
N HIS A 640 20.27 -26.48 -19.13
CA HIS A 640 20.42 -25.14 -18.63
C HIS A 640 21.18 -25.09 -17.33
N GLU A 641 22.18 -24.22 -17.24
CA GLU A 641 22.89 -23.96 -15.99
C GLU A 641 22.09 -22.95 -15.17
N VAL A 642 21.70 -23.35 -13.96
CA VAL A 642 20.95 -22.49 -13.04
C VAL A 642 21.93 -21.62 -12.28
N VAL A 643 21.99 -20.33 -12.63
CA VAL A 643 22.78 -19.31 -11.95
C VAL A 643 21.90 -18.67 -10.88
N LYS A 644 22.42 -18.60 -9.64
CA LYS A 644 21.77 -17.90 -8.55
C LYS A 644 22.18 -16.42 -8.61
N ASP A 645 21.20 -15.57 -8.73
CA ASP A 645 21.34 -14.13 -8.65
C ASP A 645 20.19 -13.54 -7.83
N ASP A 646 20.25 -12.28 -7.51
CA ASP A 646 19.20 -11.57 -6.77
C ASP A 646 18.16 -10.96 -7.72
N GLU A 647 18.33 -11.07 -9.03
CA GLU A 647 17.42 -10.49 -10.02
C GLU A 647 16.21 -11.41 -10.26
N VAL A 648 15.05 -10.77 -10.44
CA VAL A 648 13.86 -11.47 -10.93
C VAL A 648 13.97 -11.66 -12.43
N THR A 649 14.05 -12.91 -12.87
CA THR A 649 14.25 -13.24 -14.29
C THR A 649 13.12 -14.13 -14.82
N PHE A 650 12.84 -13.96 -16.13
CA PHE A 650 11.87 -14.76 -16.88
C PHE A 650 12.55 -15.33 -18.11
N LYS A 651 12.34 -16.61 -18.38
CA LYS A 651 12.96 -17.28 -19.52
C LYS A 651 12.01 -18.29 -20.15
N THR A 652 11.94 -18.26 -21.48
CA THR A 652 11.17 -19.21 -22.28
C THR A 652 12.01 -20.45 -22.56
N PHE A 653 11.40 -21.64 -22.37
CA PHE A 653 11.97 -22.92 -22.75
C PHE A 653 10.99 -23.69 -23.60
N GLY A 654 11.49 -24.28 -24.69
CA GLY A 654 10.65 -25.06 -25.56
C GLY A 654 11.30 -25.47 -26.87
N TRP A 655 10.50 -25.71 -27.89
CA TRP A 655 10.90 -26.14 -29.21
C TRP A 655 10.25 -25.28 -30.28
N GLU A 656 11.01 -24.95 -31.29
CA GLU A 656 10.54 -24.35 -32.56
C GLU A 656 11.20 -25.09 -33.72
N GLY A 657 10.45 -25.48 -34.74
CA GLY A 657 11.01 -26.25 -35.83
C GLY A 657 10.08 -26.42 -37.03
N GLU A 658 10.46 -27.33 -37.92
CA GLU A 658 9.61 -27.72 -39.07
C GLU A 658 8.29 -28.31 -38.63
N PRO A 659 7.22 -28.13 -39.41
CA PRO A 659 5.88 -28.67 -39.13
C PRO A 659 5.93 -30.15 -38.76
N THR A 660 5.47 -30.49 -37.55
CA THR A 660 5.48 -31.85 -37.03
C THR A 660 4.09 -32.26 -36.61
N LYS A 661 3.67 -33.47 -36.98
CA LYS A 661 2.36 -34.02 -36.60
C LYS A 661 2.38 -34.54 -35.18
N ALA A 662 1.41 -34.11 -34.37
CA ALA A 662 1.26 -34.53 -32.97
C ALA A 662 -0.19 -34.51 -32.56
N ARG A 663 -0.64 -35.51 -31.79
CA ARG A 663 -1.84 -35.45 -30.97
C ARG A 663 -1.47 -35.19 -29.50
N TYR A 664 -0.41 -35.83 -29.03
CA TYR A 664 0.04 -35.73 -27.66
C TYR A 664 1.37 -34.97 -27.62
N VAL A 665 1.42 -33.94 -26.76
CA VAL A 665 2.63 -33.15 -26.51
C VAL A 665 3.04 -33.35 -25.05
N ARG A 666 4.21 -33.97 -24.81
CA ARG A 666 4.75 -34.16 -23.48
C ARG A 666 5.79 -33.08 -23.19
N TYR A 667 5.58 -32.38 -22.08
CA TYR A 667 6.48 -31.34 -21.57
C TYR A 667 7.08 -31.77 -20.23
N GLN A 668 8.38 -31.81 -20.15
CA GLN A 668 9.12 -32.21 -18.96
C GLN A 668 10.13 -31.14 -18.58
N ALA A 669 10.22 -30.81 -17.28
CA ALA A 669 11.24 -29.90 -16.77
C ALA A 669 11.84 -30.45 -15.48
N LYS A 670 13.18 -30.47 -15.39
CA LYS A 670 13.90 -30.97 -14.21
C LYS A 670 14.32 -29.82 -13.30
N TYR A 671 14.09 -29.99 -12.02
CA TYR A 671 14.57 -29.08 -10.99
C TYR A 671 16.13 -29.09 -10.94
N GLY A 672 16.74 -27.90 -10.81
CA GLY A 672 18.17 -27.74 -11.03
C GLY A 672 19.08 -27.80 -9.82
N PRO A 673 18.85 -27.06 -8.75
CA PRO A 673 19.86 -26.93 -7.69
C PRO A 673 19.97 -28.21 -6.84
N LYS A 674 21.12 -28.86 -6.90
CA LYS A 674 21.40 -30.00 -6.00
C LYS A 674 21.51 -29.54 -4.55
N GLY A 675 20.76 -30.21 -3.65
CA GLY A 675 20.83 -29.97 -2.21
C GLY A 675 19.99 -28.81 -1.67
N LEU A 676 19.19 -28.17 -2.51
CA LEU A 676 18.22 -27.16 -2.11
C LEU A 676 16.80 -27.68 -2.35
N ASN A 677 15.89 -27.35 -1.44
CA ASN A 677 14.46 -27.46 -1.69
C ASN A 677 13.98 -26.14 -2.31
N GLY A 678 13.14 -26.23 -3.33
CA GLY A 678 12.62 -25.03 -3.99
C GLY A 678 11.56 -25.37 -5.02
N PHE A 679 11.14 -24.35 -5.74
CA PHE A 679 10.05 -24.43 -6.71
C PHE A 679 10.55 -24.23 -8.14
N LEU A 680 9.86 -24.90 -9.08
CA LEU A 680 9.73 -24.46 -10.46
C LEU A 680 8.35 -23.80 -10.61
N PHE A 681 8.30 -22.58 -11.12
CA PHE A 681 7.07 -21.94 -11.54
C PHE A 681 7.04 -21.85 -13.06
N VAL A 682 5.96 -22.33 -13.62
CA VAL A 682 5.69 -22.32 -15.06
C VAL A 682 4.31 -21.71 -15.30
N ASP A 683 4.19 -20.97 -16.38
CA ASP A 683 2.93 -20.38 -16.84
C ASP A 683 2.27 -21.23 -17.95
N GLU A 684 1.72 -20.63 -18.97
CA GLU A 684 1.03 -21.26 -20.08
C GLU A 684 1.97 -22.04 -21.01
N ILE A 685 1.60 -23.25 -21.39
CA ILE A 685 2.30 -24.04 -22.42
C ILE A 685 1.68 -23.75 -23.79
N VAL A 686 2.29 -22.82 -24.49
CA VAL A 686 1.83 -22.33 -25.79
C VAL A 686 2.24 -23.27 -26.91
N ILE A 687 1.28 -23.83 -27.65
CA ILE A 687 1.50 -24.73 -28.80
C ILE A 687 0.97 -24.06 -30.06
N LYS A 688 1.81 -23.89 -31.09
CA LYS A 688 1.45 -23.26 -32.36
C LYS A 688 1.80 -24.12 -33.54
#